data_fdd8e573ef24567aceb00bcc9baf0ab4
#
_entry.id   fdd8e573ef24567aceb00bcc9baf0ab4
#
_cell.length_a   1.000
_cell.length_b   1.000
_cell.length_c   1.000
_cell.angle_alpha   90.00
_cell.angle_beta   90.00
_cell.angle_gamma   90.00
#
_symmetry.space_group_name_H-M   'P 1'
#
loop_
_entity.id
_entity.type
_entity.pdbx_description
1 polymer ?
#
loop_
_entity_poly.entity_id
_entity_poly.type
_entity_poly.pdbx_seq_one_letter_code
_entity_poly.pdbx_strand_id
1 'polypeptide(L)'
;MVFNKLLQENKFIILDGAMGTQLQAKGLKTGECPEALSITHPEIVEDIHRSYINAGSMVVYTNTFGANSYKLAESGYSVKEVVSASVNVAKKATSGTSTLVALDIGPIGKLMEPTGSMSFDEAYNIYKEIIEAGKDADLIVFETMTDLAEIKAGVLAAKENSNKPILCTMTFEENMRTFTGCCISSMAMTLEGLGVDAVGVNCSLGPVQLQGVIEELAKWTKLPIIVKPNAGLPDPATGKYDLTPINFATSIAENIVPTGALILGGCCGTTPEYIKELTAELSKIKPVKRSNKAISAVCSATKTVVIDQPRIIGERINPTGKKLFKEALRNNDLDYILTQGIEQVNAGAEILDVNVGLPEIDEEKMMVRAIKGLQGVVDVPLQIDSTIPQVLESALRVYSGKPIVNSVNGEEKSLETVLPLVKKYGASVVGLTLDKDGIPKTAEGRFAIAKKIVERANALGIENKDIYIDCLTLTASAEQEGVTETLNALERVKKELGVKTVLGVSNISFGLPNRELVTSTFLTMALQKGLDLPIINPNAEAMTGAVRAYKLLANIDKNSVEFIKAYNSTTAKKQETTTKTEVSLSYAIENGLKKEGALVTEQMLNTLTPMEIINQHLIPTLDKSGSDFESGKIFLPQLIQSATVAQACFEVIKKKLISENSAPVSKGKIILATVKGDVHDIGKNIVKVLLENYGYTVIDLGKDVEYEDVVNATIENDVQLVGLSALMTTTLKSMEETIALLREKCDCKVMVGGAVLTPEYAEKIGADFYSRDAKESVDIAKRVLG
;
A
#
# COMPACT_ATOMS: atom_id res chain seq x y z
N MET A 1 -14.83 26.19 -8.87
CA MET A 1 -15.77 25.34 -8.13
C MET A 1 -15.93 25.91 -6.73
N VAL A 2 -17.09 25.73 -6.10
CA VAL A 2 -17.40 26.34 -4.79
C VAL A 2 -16.40 25.85 -3.71
N PHE A 3 -16.07 24.56 -3.69
CA PHE A 3 -15.11 24.00 -2.74
C PHE A 3 -13.73 24.68 -2.79
N ASN A 4 -13.20 24.94 -3.98
CA ASN A 4 -11.90 25.62 -4.13
C ASN A 4 -11.94 27.07 -3.62
N LYS A 5 -13.11 27.71 -3.61
CA LYS A 5 -13.30 29.03 -2.97
C LYS A 5 -13.23 28.92 -1.45
N LEU A 6 -13.85 27.89 -0.86
CA LEU A 6 -13.79 27.65 0.59
C LEU A 6 -12.33 27.45 1.05
N LEU A 7 -11.50 26.72 0.29
CA LEU A 7 -10.09 26.52 0.59
C LEU A 7 -9.29 27.84 0.61
N GLN A 8 -9.72 28.85 -0.17
CA GLN A 8 -9.02 30.13 -0.27
C GLN A 8 -9.41 31.13 0.85
N GLU A 9 -10.50 30.89 1.58
CA GLU A 9 -11.00 31.81 2.61
C GLU A 9 -10.15 31.85 3.88
N ASN A 10 -9.14 30.99 4.01
CA ASN A 10 -8.28 30.88 5.21
C ASN A 10 -9.10 30.66 6.50
N LYS A 11 -10.15 29.85 6.42
CA LYS A 11 -11.01 29.39 7.50
C LYS A 11 -11.05 27.87 7.55
N PHE A 12 -11.38 27.32 8.70
CA PHE A 12 -11.65 25.88 8.80
C PHE A 12 -12.86 25.50 7.95
N ILE A 13 -12.77 24.33 7.32
CA ILE A 13 -13.90 23.69 6.64
C ILE A 13 -14.43 22.60 7.57
N ILE A 14 -15.66 22.73 7.98
CA ILE A 14 -16.30 21.80 8.90
C ILE A 14 -17.04 20.73 8.11
N LEU A 15 -16.64 19.49 8.30
CA LEU A 15 -17.33 18.31 7.78
C LEU A 15 -18.40 17.86 8.78
N ASP A 16 -19.19 16.87 8.40
CA ASP A 16 -20.14 16.22 9.29
C ASP A 16 -19.46 15.21 10.25
N GLY A 17 -20.31 14.49 10.99
CA GLY A 17 -19.91 13.38 11.87
C GLY A 17 -20.40 12.03 11.34
N ALA A 18 -20.55 11.06 12.24
CA ALA A 18 -20.90 9.69 11.89
C ALA A 18 -22.33 9.57 11.35
N MET A 19 -22.48 8.93 10.18
CA MET A 19 -23.80 8.54 9.64
C MET A 19 -24.27 7.23 10.32
N GLY A 20 -23.47 6.18 10.32
CA GLY A 20 -23.85 4.85 10.80
C GLY A 20 -24.34 4.84 12.24
N THR A 21 -23.60 5.46 13.18
CA THR A 21 -24.04 5.59 14.60
C THR A 21 -25.34 6.38 14.76
N GLN A 22 -25.60 7.36 13.91
CA GLN A 22 -26.87 8.09 13.92
C GLN A 22 -28.03 7.25 13.41
N LEU A 23 -27.81 6.45 12.34
CA LEU A 23 -28.81 5.52 11.83
C LEU A 23 -29.18 4.46 12.88
N GLN A 24 -28.19 3.90 13.58
CA GLN A 24 -28.41 2.97 14.67
C GLN A 24 -29.22 3.59 15.83
N ALA A 25 -28.88 4.81 16.23
CA ALA A 25 -29.65 5.54 17.24
C ALA A 25 -31.10 5.81 16.82
N LYS A 26 -31.38 5.82 15.52
CA LYS A 26 -32.74 6.01 14.94
C LYS A 26 -33.42 4.67 14.57
N GLY A 27 -32.84 3.54 14.93
CA GLY A 27 -33.50 2.22 14.84
C GLY A 27 -33.01 1.29 13.74
N LEU A 28 -31.90 1.61 13.04
CA LEU A 28 -31.23 0.66 12.14
C LEU A 28 -30.83 -0.58 12.94
N LYS A 29 -31.27 -1.75 12.50
CA LYS A 29 -30.95 -3.03 13.14
C LYS A 29 -29.65 -3.59 12.61
N THR A 30 -29.02 -4.41 13.43
CA THR A 30 -27.86 -5.20 13.02
C THR A 30 -28.19 -6.08 11.80
N GLY A 31 -27.35 -6.07 10.77
CA GLY A 31 -27.55 -6.81 9.52
C GLY A 31 -28.39 -6.10 8.45
N GLU A 32 -29.04 -4.96 8.77
CA GLU A 32 -29.69 -4.14 7.73
C GLU A 32 -28.64 -3.32 6.98
N CYS A 33 -28.84 -3.15 5.66
CA CYS A 33 -27.99 -2.34 4.81
C CYS A 33 -28.24 -0.84 5.09
N PRO A 34 -27.27 -0.10 5.67
CA PRO A 34 -27.46 1.31 6.00
C PRO A 34 -27.78 2.18 4.79
N GLU A 35 -27.17 1.89 3.65
CA GLU A 35 -27.32 2.66 2.43
C GLU A 35 -28.72 2.56 1.83
N ALA A 36 -29.36 1.39 2.01
CA ALA A 36 -30.74 1.15 1.55
C ALA A 36 -31.78 2.06 2.24
N LEU A 37 -31.47 2.60 3.43
CA LEU A 37 -32.34 3.55 4.12
C LEU A 37 -32.57 4.84 3.32
N SER A 38 -31.66 5.19 2.42
CA SER A 38 -31.86 6.32 1.51
C SER A 38 -33.03 6.10 0.53
N ILE A 39 -33.45 4.84 0.32
CA ILE A 39 -34.60 4.45 -0.50
C ILE A 39 -35.80 4.18 0.38
N THR A 40 -35.64 3.36 1.43
CA THR A 40 -36.76 2.85 2.25
C THR A 40 -37.27 3.86 3.29
N HIS A 41 -36.36 4.65 3.88
CA HIS A 41 -36.64 5.64 4.93
C HIS A 41 -35.86 6.94 4.69
N PRO A 42 -36.02 7.59 3.53
CA PRO A 42 -35.24 8.78 3.16
C PRO A 42 -35.40 9.94 4.14
N GLU A 43 -36.56 10.04 4.85
CA GLU A 43 -36.80 11.04 5.88
C GLU A 43 -35.84 10.93 7.08
N ILE A 44 -35.42 9.72 7.44
CA ILE A 44 -34.43 9.48 8.53
C ILE A 44 -33.08 10.02 8.12
N VAL A 45 -32.61 9.67 6.91
CA VAL A 45 -31.33 10.10 6.37
C VAL A 45 -31.31 11.63 6.17
N GLU A 46 -32.42 12.20 5.65
CA GLU A 46 -32.57 13.66 5.50
C GLU A 46 -32.46 14.38 6.84
N ASP A 47 -33.12 13.88 7.89
CA ASP A 47 -33.09 14.48 9.24
C ASP A 47 -31.68 14.46 9.83
N ILE A 48 -30.89 13.38 9.60
CA ILE A 48 -29.49 13.31 10.04
C ILE A 48 -28.67 14.38 9.32
N HIS A 49 -28.78 14.51 8.00
CA HIS A 49 -28.07 15.55 7.25
C HIS A 49 -28.45 16.96 7.75
N ARG A 50 -29.74 17.25 7.93
CA ARG A 50 -30.20 18.53 8.46
C ARG A 50 -29.65 18.81 9.86
N SER A 51 -29.56 17.82 10.71
CA SER A 51 -28.99 17.94 12.06
C SER A 51 -27.53 18.36 12.02
N TYR A 52 -26.71 17.79 11.13
CA TYR A 52 -25.33 18.18 10.92
C TYR A 52 -25.20 19.57 10.29
N ILE A 53 -26.04 19.91 9.31
CA ILE A 53 -26.10 21.26 8.72
C ILE A 53 -26.38 22.30 9.79
N ASN A 54 -27.39 22.06 10.64
CA ASN A 54 -27.75 22.94 11.77
C ASN A 54 -26.63 23.03 12.83
N ALA A 55 -25.75 21.99 12.93
CA ALA A 55 -24.61 22.01 13.82
C ALA A 55 -23.39 22.80 13.23
N GLY A 56 -23.48 23.22 11.97
CA GLY A 56 -22.46 24.04 11.31
C GLY A 56 -21.63 23.32 10.25
N SER A 57 -22.00 22.12 9.84
CA SER A 57 -21.30 21.41 8.75
C SER A 57 -21.40 22.15 7.44
N MET A 58 -20.27 22.40 6.81
CA MET A 58 -20.13 23.04 5.50
C MET A 58 -20.13 22.01 4.35
N VAL A 59 -19.88 20.76 4.66
CA VAL A 59 -19.92 19.61 3.75
C VAL A 59 -20.58 18.46 4.50
N VAL A 60 -21.56 17.80 3.87
CA VAL A 60 -22.19 16.57 4.37
C VAL A 60 -21.89 15.42 3.41
N TYR A 61 -21.63 14.25 3.96
CA TYR A 61 -21.32 13.03 3.22
C TYR A 61 -22.59 12.23 2.94
N THR A 62 -22.78 11.78 1.70
CA THR A 62 -23.93 10.93 1.35
C THR A 62 -23.91 9.63 2.12
N ASN A 63 -25.07 8.99 2.30
CA ASN A 63 -25.17 7.67 2.93
C ASN A 63 -24.80 6.56 1.91
N THR A 64 -23.53 6.53 1.46
CA THR A 64 -23.06 5.67 0.36
C THR A 64 -21.73 4.98 0.64
N PHE A 65 -21.26 4.98 1.88
CA PHE A 65 -19.97 4.40 2.29
C PHE A 65 -19.76 2.95 1.82
N GLY A 66 -20.80 2.12 1.92
CA GLY A 66 -20.77 0.73 1.46
C GLY A 66 -21.49 0.49 0.13
N ALA A 67 -21.86 1.53 -0.63
CA ALA A 67 -22.69 1.42 -1.83
C ALA A 67 -21.92 0.91 -3.05
N ASN A 68 -21.26 -0.24 -2.94
CA ASN A 68 -20.59 -0.92 -4.06
C ASN A 68 -21.28 -2.25 -4.39
N SER A 69 -21.01 -2.80 -5.58
CA SER A 69 -21.65 -4.01 -6.09
C SER A 69 -21.44 -5.24 -5.20
N TYR A 70 -20.33 -5.33 -4.46
CA TYR A 70 -20.06 -6.45 -3.55
C TYR A 70 -20.88 -6.36 -2.26
N LYS A 71 -20.93 -5.18 -1.64
CA LYS A 71 -21.63 -4.99 -0.37
C LYS A 71 -23.14 -4.92 -0.56
N LEU A 72 -23.61 -4.46 -1.73
CA LEU A 72 -25.04 -4.39 -2.05
C LEU A 72 -25.61 -5.71 -2.63
N ALA A 73 -24.79 -6.75 -2.86
CA ALA A 73 -25.21 -7.98 -3.54
C ALA A 73 -26.48 -8.62 -2.93
N GLU A 74 -26.66 -8.53 -1.62
CA GLU A 74 -27.77 -9.13 -0.89
C GLU A 74 -28.89 -8.13 -0.52
N SER A 75 -28.68 -6.83 -0.82
CA SER A 75 -29.62 -5.77 -0.45
C SER A 75 -30.89 -5.71 -1.32
N GLY A 76 -30.85 -6.36 -2.50
CA GLY A 76 -31.93 -6.27 -3.49
C GLY A 76 -31.94 -4.97 -4.31
N TYR A 77 -30.98 -4.07 -4.09
CA TYR A 77 -30.87 -2.79 -4.80
C TYR A 77 -29.57 -2.71 -5.62
N SER A 78 -29.63 -2.02 -6.75
CA SER A 78 -28.44 -1.71 -7.54
C SER A 78 -27.65 -0.53 -6.96
N VAL A 79 -26.35 -0.47 -7.29
CA VAL A 79 -25.48 0.67 -6.94
C VAL A 79 -26.10 2.00 -7.40
N LYS A 80 -26.63 2.03 -8.61
CA LYS A 80 -27.24 3.22 -9.19
C LYS A 80 -28.46 3.70 -8.40
N GLU A 81 -29.35 2.80 -7.99
CA GLU A 81 -30.54 3.15 -7.22
C GLU A 81 -30.16 3.75 -5.86
N VAL A 82 -29.28 3.06 -5.11
CA VAL A 82 -28.85 3.49 -3.78
C VAL A 82 -28.09 4.81 -3.83
N VAL A 83 -27.09 4.92 -4.69
CA VAL A 83 -26.24 6.11 -4.78
C VAL A 83 -27.04 7.33 -5.23
N SER A 84 -27.89 7.18 -6.27
CA SER A 84 -28.73 8.29 -6.74
C SER A 84 -29.76 8.74 -5.69
N ALA A 85 -30.38 7.80 -4.95
CA ALA A 85 -31.30 8.12 -3.86
C ALA A 85 -30.56 8.87 -2.74
N SER A 86 -29.39 8.38 -2.32
CA SER A 86 -28.61 9.02 -1.25
C SER A 86 -28.16 10.43 -1.60
N VAL A 87 -27.69 10.65 -2.84
CA VAL A 87 -27.34 12.00 -3.32
C VAL A 87 -28.56 12.91 -3.33
N ASN A 88 -29.72 12.44 -3.80
CA ASN A 88 -30.95 13.22 -3.84
C ASN A 88 -31.41 13.62 -2.43
N VAL A 89 -31.33 12.70 -1.45
CA VAL A 89 -31.71 12.99 -0.04
C VAL A 89 -30.76 14.05 0.54
N ALA A 90 -29.46 13.92 0.34
CA ALA A 90 -28.48 14.91 0.80
C ALA A 90 -28.70 16.28 0.12
N LYS A 91 -28.96 16.33 -1.19
CA LYS A 91 -29.27 17.55 -1.93
C LYS A 91 -30.57 18.22 -1.43
N LYS A 92 -31.57 17.41 -1.09
CA LYS A 92 -32.84 17.93 -0.48
C LYS A 92 -32.54 18.53 0.88
N ALA A 93 -31.73 17.90 1.71
CA ALA A 93 -31.35 18.40 3.03
C ALA A 93 -30.56 19.73 2.94
N THR A 94 -29.67 19.87 1.97
CA THR A 94 -28.86 21.10 1.77
C THR A 94 -29.55 22.20 1.00
N SER A 95 -30.80 21.98 0.49
CA SER A 95 -31.55 22.98 -0.26
C SER A 95 -31.77 24.26 0.56
N GLY A 96 -31.43 25.41 -0.04
CA GLY A 96 -31.51 26.71 0.62
C GLY A 96 -30.34 27.05 1.56
N THR A 97 -29.29 26.20 1.60
CA THR A 97 -28.08 26.44 2.36
C THR A 97 -26.86 26.57 1.45
N SER A 98 -25.69 26.93 1.99
CA SER A 98 -24.39 26.90 1.27
C SER A 98 -23.64 25.61 1.47
N THR A 99 -24.20 24.62 2.16
CA THR A 99 -23.56 23.34 2.46
C THR A 99 -23.42 22.49 1.19
N LEU A 100 -22.24 21.90 0.99
CA LEU A 100 -21.93 21.04 -0.14
C LEU A 100 -22.27 19.58 0.18
N VAL A 101 -22.56 18.81 -0.87
CA VAL A 101 -22.79 17.35 -0.79
C VAL A 101 -21.58 16.63 -1.35
N ALA A 102 -20.93 15.81 -0.53
CA ALA A 102 -19.84 14.92 -0.91
C ALA A 102 -20.38 13.53 -1.20
N LEU A 103 -20.05 12.98 -2.37
CA LEU A 103 -20.22 11.55 -2.65
C LEU A 103 -19.24 10.77 -1.79
N ASP A 104 -19.73 10.05 -0.81
CA ASP A 104 -18.93 9.27 0.13
C ASP A 104 -18.67 7.88 -0.42
N ILE A 105 -17.40 7.49 -0.47
CA ILE A 105 -16.94 6.22 -1.03
C ILE A 105 -15.96 5.55 -0.05
N GLY A 106 -16.37 4.42 0.49
CA GLY A 106 -15.53 3.58 1.35
C GLY A 106 -14.82 2.46 0.58
N PRO A 107 -14.06 1.62 1.30
CA PRO A 107 -13.36 0.46 0.73
C PRO A 107 -14.36 -0.56 0.16
N ILE A 108 -13.94 -1.26 -0.92
CA ILE A 108 -14.74 -2.33 -1.55
C ILE A 108 -14.97 -3.51 -0.58
N GLY A 109 -13.99 -3.78 0.28
CA GLY A 109 -14.03 -4.91 1.20
C GLY A 109 -13.35 -6.17 0.66
N LYS A 110 -12.46 -6.01 -0.31
CA LYS A 110 -11.62 -7.08 -0.89
C LYS A 110 -10.17 -6.63 -0.93
N LEU A 111 -9.24 -7.57 -0.70
CA LEU A 111 -7.82 -7.28 -0.83
C LEU A 111 -7.41 -7.22 -2.30
N MET A 112 -6.60 -6.20 -2.63
CA MET A 112 -6.03 -6.01 -3.96
C MET A 112 -4.91 -7.02 -4.27
N GLU A 113 -4.73 -7.36 -5.55
CA GLU A 113 -3.53 -8.07 -6.01
C GLU A 113 -2.23 -7.27 -5.68
N PRO A 114 -1.12 -7.94 -5.32
CA PRO A 114 -0.91 -9.39 -5.23
C PRO A 114 -1.31 -10.01 -3.90
N THR A 115 -1.80 -9.24 -2.94
CA THR A 115 -2.14 -9.70 -1.59
C THR A 115 -3.46 -10.46 -1.57
N GLY A 116 -4.42 -10.03 -2.36
CA GLY A 116 -5.73 -10.66 -2.54
C GLY A 116 -6.03 -11.00 -3.99
N SER A 117 -7.32 -11.16 -4.30
CA SER A 117 -7.79 -11.56 -5.63
C SER A 117 -8.35 -10.41 -6.48
N MET A 118 -8.54 -9.21 -5.88
CA MET A 118 -9.15 -8.07 -6.59
C MET A 118 -8.12 -7.46 -7.54
N SER A 119 -8.41 -7.48 -8.83
CA SER A 119 -7.57 -6.81 -9.82
C SER A 119 -7.76 -5.29 -9.79
N PHE A 120 -6.75 -4.54 -10.28
CA PHE A 120 -6.82 -3.10 -10.36
C PHE A 120 -8.00 -2.61 -11.22
N ASP A 121 -8.21 -3.25 -12.38
CA ASP A 121 -9.27 -2.84 -13.31
C ASP A 121 -10.67 -3.20 -12.78
N GLU A 122 -10.81 -4.28 -12.02
CA GLU A 122 -12.04 -4.61 -11.33
C GLU A 122 -12.40 -3.55 -10.27
N ALA A 123 -11.45 -3.19 -9.41
CA ALA A 123 -11.64 -2.12 -8.42
C ALA A 123 -11.96 -0.77 -9.10
N TYR A 124 -11.23 -0.42 -10.17
CA TYR A 124 -11.49 0.78 -10.96
C TYR A 124 -12.93 0.82 -11.49
N ASN A 125 -13.42 -0.29 -12.06
CA ASN A 125 -14.77 -0.35 -12.63
C ASN A 125 -15.87 -0.23 -11.57
N ILE A 126 -15.65 -0.83 -10.38
CA ILE A 126 -16.57 -0.70 -9.24
C ILE A 126 -16.67 0.76 -8.81
N TYR A 127 -15.54 1.45 -8.63
CA TYR A 127 -15.54 2.86 -8.26
C TYR A 127 -16.12 3.75 -9.35
N LYS A 128 -15.86 3.45 -10.62
CA LYS A 128 -16.44 4.16 -11.76
C LYS A 128 -17.96 4.11 -11.73
N GLU A 129 -18.56 2.95 -11.46
CA GLU A 129 -20.02 2.78 -11.34
C GLU A 129 -20.60 3.70 -10.26
N ILE A 130 -19.97 3.77 -9.08
CA ILE A 130 -20.40 4.64 -7.97
C ILE A 130 -20.31 6.12 -8.37
N ILE A 131 -19.18 6.51 -9.00
CA ILE A 131 -18.92 7.90 -9.41
C ILE A 131 -19.93 8.36 -10.46
N GLU A 132 -20.22 7.52 -11.45
CA GLU A 132 -21.21 7.81 -12.50
C GLU A 132 -22.62 7.92 -11.92
N ALA A 133 -22.98 7.06 -10.95
CA ALA A 133 -24.27 7.13 -10.25
C ALA A 133 -24.39 8.37 -9.37
N GLY A 134 -23.28 8.82 -8.76
CA GLY A 134 -23.21 9.97 -7.86
C GLY A 134 -22.85 11.31 -8.52
N LYS A 135 -22.99 11.42 -9.84
CA LYS A 135 -22.58 12.60 -10.63
C LYS A 135 -23.17 13.94 -10.18
N ASP A 136 -24.28 13.95 -9.45
CA ASP A 136 -24.97 15.17 -9.00
C ASP A 136 -24.43 15.68 -7.65
N ALA A 137 -23.54 14.96 -6.97
CA ALA A 137 -22.81 15.45 -5.80
C ALA A 137 -21.88 16.63 -6.17
N ASP A 138 -21.44 17.44 -5.20
CA ASP A 138 -20.57 18.61 -5.43
C ASP A 138 -19.10 18.24 -5.47
N LEU A 139 -18.69 17.21 -4.71
CA LEU A 139 -17.34 16.68 -4.61
C LEU A 139 -17.37 15.16 -4.32
N ILE A 140 -16.21 14.52 -4.42
CA ILE A 140 -16.03 13.09 -4.17
C ILE A 140 -15.11 12.93 -2.96
N VAL A 141 -15.45 12.03 -2.05
CA VAL A 141 -14.62 11.67 -0.90
C VAL A 141 -14.38 10.17 -0.91
N PHE A 142 -13.11 9.78 -0.82
CA PHE A 142 -12.70 8.42 -0.45
C PHE A 142 -12.33 8.45 1.02
N GLU A 143 -13.04 7.70 1.88
CA GLU A 143 -12.74 7.67 3.31
C GLU A 143 -12.53 6.25 3.84
N THR A 144 -11.80 6.17 4.96
CA THR A 144 -11.51 4.92 5.69
C THR A 144 -10.75 3.90 4.84
N MET A 145 -9.98 4.39 3.86
CA MET A 145 -9.19 3.53 2.98
C MET A 145 -7.97 2.98 3.72
N THR A 146 -7.64 1.71 3.47
CA THR A 146 -6.50 1.04 4.11
C THR A 146 -5.45 0.57 3.12
N ASP A 147 -5.79 0.49 1.83
CA ASP A 147 -4.92 0.00 0.77
C ASP A 147 -4.61 1.12 -0.25
N LEU A 148 -3.31 1.34 -0.52
CA LEU A 148 -2.86 2.39 -1.43
C LEU A 148 -3.18 2.07 -2.90
N ALA A 149 -3.19 0.80 -3.29
CA ALA A 149 -3.56 0.38 -4.65
C ALA A 149 -5.06 0.57 -4.88
N GLU A 150 -5.87 0.25 -3.87
CA GLU A 150 -7.33 0.42 -3.92
C GLU A 150 -7.72 1.89 -4.06
N ILE A 151 -7.22 2.76 -3.18
CA ILE A 151 -7.55 4.20 -3.24
C ILE A 151 -7.03 4.82 -4.55
N LYS A 152 -5.88 4.37 -5.07
CA LYS A 152 -5.37 4.79 -6.38
C LYS A 152 -6.34 4.43 -7.51
N ALA A 153 -6.90 3.22 -7.50
CA ALA A 153 -7.90 2.81 -8.49
C ALA A 153 -9.14 3.71 -8.43
N GLY A 154 -9.61 4.01 -7.22
CA GLY A 154 -10.73 4.95 -7.00
C GLY A 154 -10.44 6.37 -7.49
N VAL A 155 -9.26 6.91 -7.15
CA VAL A 155 -8.86 8.25 -7.58
C VAL A 155 -8.74 8.34 -9.10
N LEU A 156 -8.16 7.34 -9.76
CA LEU A 156 -8.09 7.30 -11.22
C LEU A 156 -9.48 7.19 -11.86
N ALA A 157 -10.36 6.37 -11.29
CA ALA A 157 -11.75 6.31 -11.73
C ALA A 157 -12.44 7.69 -11.61
N ALA A 158 -12.21 8.41 -10.51
CA ALA A 158 -12.76 9.76 -10.32
C ALA A 158 -12.18 10.79 -11.30
N LYS A 159 -10.87 10.77 -11.53
CA LYS A 159 -10.19 11.68 -12.45
C LYS A 159 -10.57 11.47 -13.92
N GLU A 160 -10.78 10.22 -14.31
CA GLU A 160 -11.10 9.87 -15.69
C GLU A 160 -12.60 10.04 -16.04
N ASN A 161 -13.50 10.01 -15.02
CA ASN A 161 -14.95 10.05 -15.22
C ASN A 161 -15.65 11.25 -14.55
N SER A 162 -14.91 12.17 -13.92
CA SER A 162 -15.44 13.35 -13.23
C SER A 162 -14.46 14.52 -13.25
N ASN A 163 -15.00 15.75 -13.15
CA ASN A 163 -14.22 16.96 -12.95
C ASN A 163 -14.39 17.55 -11.54
N LYS A 164 -14.94 16.78 -10.60
CA LYS A 164 -15.22 17.25 -9.24
C LYS A 164 -13.96 17.25 -8.39
N PRO A 165 -13.90 18.09 -7.33
CA PRO A 165 -12.86 17.99 -6.32
C PRO A 165 -12.87 16.60 -5.68
N ILE A 166 -11.67 16.08 -5.40
CA ILE A 166 -11.46 14.75 -4.81
C ILE A 166 -10.74 14.90 -3.48
N LEU A 167 -11.36 14.42 -2.43
CA LEU A 167 -10.81 14.37 -1.08
C LEU A 167 -10.50 12.91 -0.73
N CYS A 168 -9.35 12.67 -0.10
CA CYS A 168 -8.92 11.31 0.23
C CYS A 168 -8.49 11.22 1.69
N THR A 169 -9.04 10.25 2.42
CA THR A 169 -8.56 9.91 3.75
C THR A 169 -8.27 8.41 3.86
N MET A 170 -7.19 8.09 4.56
CA MET A 170 -6.85 6.72 4.91
C MET A 170 -6.86 6.54 6.42
N THR A 171 -7.00 5.30 6.85
CA THR A 171 -7.05 4.93 8.26
C THR A 171 -5.72 4.34 8.69
N PHE A 172 -5.13 4.94 9.73
CA PHE A 172 -3.84 4.54 10.30
C PHE A 172 -4.02 4.00 11.72
N GLU A 173 -3.19 3.03 12.06
CA GLU A 173 -3.04 2.51 13.41
C GLU A 173 -1.98 3.32 14.20
N GLU A 174 -1.82 3.04 15.50
CA GLU A 174 -0.84 3.72 16.36
C GLU A 174 0.61 3.56 15.88
N ASN A 175 0.91 2.48 15.15
CA ASN A 175 2.22 2.24 14.51
C ASN A 175 2.48 3.14 13.29
N MET A 176 1.60 4.08 12.97
CA MET A 176 1.66 5.01 11.83
C MET A 176 1.59 4.32 10.46
N ARG A 177 0.95 3.16 10.40
CA ARG A 177 0.73 2.42 9.15
C ARG A 177 -0.74 2.05 9.00
N THR A 178 -1.17 1.85 7.76
CA THR A 178 -2.48 1.26 7.50
C THR A 178 -2.41 -0.25 7.74
N PHE A 179 -3.57 -0.89 7.79
CA PHE A 179 -3.69 -2.34 7.92
C PHE A 179 -2.87 -3.13 6.87
N THR A 180 -2.78 -2.64 5.63
CA THR A 180 -1.94 -3.26 4.57
C THR A 180 -0.46 -2.87 4.64
N GLY A 181 -0.06 -2.05 5.62
CA GLY A 181 1.32 -1.62 5.85
C GLY A 181 1.73 -0.32 5.15
N CYS A 182 0.80 0.38 4.49
CA CYS A 182 1.10 1.65 3.84
C CYS A 182 1.60 2.68 4.84
N CYS A 183 2.72 3.36 4.52
CA CYS A 183 3.22 4.45 5.35
C CYS A 183 2.63 5.81 4.94
N ILE A 184 2.63 6.73 5.89
CA ILE A 184 2.03 8.08 5.72
C ILE A 184 2.69 8.84 4.57
N SER A 185 4.01 8.77 4.44
CA SER A 185 4.75 9.42 3.36
C SER A 185 4.39 8.88 1.97
N SER A 186 4.19 7.56 1.84
CA SER A 186 3.78 6.94 0.57
C SER A 186 2.36 7.35 0.17
N MET A 187 1.41 7.33 1.12
CA MET A 187 0.07 7.86 0.91
C MET A 187 0.12 9.32 0.43
N ALA A 188 0.80 10.19 1.18
CA ALA A 188 0.87 11.62 0.88
C ALA A 188 1.42 11.90 -0.52
N MET A 189 2.58 11.30 -0.87
CA MET A 189 3.21 11.51 -2.17
C MET A 189 2.42 10.94 -3.32
N THR A 190 1.82 9.76 -3.15
CA THR A 190 1.03 9.12 -4.20
C THR A 190 -0.25 9.92 -4.48
N LEU A 191 -1.00 10.28 -3.46
CA LEU A 191 -2.27 11.01 -3.62
C LEU A 191 -2.04 12.45 -4.12
N GLU A 192 -1.02 13.16 -3.59
CA GLU A 192 -0.64 14.48 -4.11
C GLU A 192 -0.22 14.38 -5.58
N GLY A 193 0.58 13.37 -5.93
CA GLY A 193 1.01 13.11 -7.31
C GLY A 193 -0.17 12.87 -8.26
N LEU A 194 -1.17 12.11 -7.84
CA LEU A 194 -2.41 11.86 -8.57
C LEU A 194 -3.29 13.11 -8.70
N GLY A 195 -2.97 14.19 -7.99
CA GLY A 195 -3.65 15.48 -8.09
C GLY A 195 -5.02 15.50 -7.42
N VAL A 196 -5.17 14.90 -6.24
CA VAL A 196 -6.33 15.10 -5.39
C VAL A 196 -6.31 16.50 -4.76
N ASP A 197 -7.46 16.98 -4.27
CA ASP A 197 -7.59 18.36 -3.77
C ASP A 197 -7.31 18.47 -2.27
N ALA A 198 -7.45 17.39 -1.51
CA ALA A 198 -7.09 17.31 -0.10
C ALA A 198 -6.79 15.86 0.31
N VAL A 199 -5.90 15.69 1.30
CA VAL A 199 -5.53 14.39 1.86
C VAL A 199 -5.65 14.41 3.37
N GLY A 200 -5.85 13.25 3.99
CA GLY A 200 -5.96 13.21 5.43
C GLY A 200 -6.17 11.84 6.02
N VAL A 201 -6.66 11.83 7.24
CA VAL A 201 -6.91 10.63 8.01
C VAL A 201 -8.28 10.69 8.66
N ASN A 202 -8.92 9.53 8.78
CA ASN A 202 -10.17 9.39 9.51
C ASN A 202 -10.25 8.05 10.22
N CYS A 203 -11.16 7.96 11.19
CA CYS A 203 -11.46 6.75 11.94
C CYS A 203 -10.28 6.20 12.78
N SER A 204 -10.40 4.96 13.26
CA SER A 204 -9.47 4.21 14.10
C SER A 204 -9.17 4.83 15.47
N LEU A 205 -8.66 6.04 15.50
CA LEU A 205 -8.09 6.69 16.68
C LEU A 205 -8.84 7.97 17.08
N GLY A 206 -8.68 8.38 18.32
CA GLY A 206 -9.15 9.67 18.83
C GLY A 206 -8.19 10.84 18.48
N PRO A 207 -8.60 12.10 18.79
CA PRO A 207 -7.82 13.28 18.40
C PRO A 207 -6.38 13.28 18.95
N VAL A 208 -6.18 12.81 20.16
CA VAL A 208 -4.85 12.81 20.82
C VAL A 208 -3.90 11.83 20.12
N GLN A 209 -4.37 10.61 19.85
CA GLN A 209 -3.56 9.58 19.22
C GLN A 209 -3.21 9.91 17.77
N LEU A 210 -4.10 10.62 17.05
CA LEU A 210 -3.86 11.03 15.67
C LEU A 210 -2.82 12.15 15.52
N GLN A 211 -2.47 12.89 16.57
CA GLN A 211 -1.54 14.02 16.48
C GLN A 211 -0.24 13.63 15.75
N GLY A 212 0.44 12.58 16.19
CA GLY A 212 1.70 12.14 15.56
C GLY A 212 1.55 11.74 14.09
N VAL A 213 0.42 11.12 13.73
CA VAL A 213 0.09 10.76 12.34
C VAL A 213 -0.04 12.02 11.47
N ILE A 214 -0.74 13.04 11.98
CA ILE A 214 -0.94 14.29 11.24
C ILE A 214 0.35 15.11 11.15
N GLU A 215 1.16 15.15 12.20
CA GLU A 215 2.48 15.81 12.19
C GLU A 215 3.40 15.19 11.14
N GLU A 216 3.37 13.86 11.00
CA GLU A 216 4.11 13.17 9.95
C GLU A 216 3.55 13.50 8.56
N LEU A 217 2.21 13.39 8.37
CA LEU A 217 1.54 13.73 7.12
C LEU A 217 1.86 15.15 6.66
N ALA A 218 1.88 16.10 7.59
CA ALA A 218 2.16 17.51 7.33
C ALA A 218 3.54 17.77 6.73
N LYS A 219 4.52 16.89 6.95
CA LYS A 219 5.88 17.00 6.35
C LYS A 219 5.88 16.66 4.86
N TRP A 220 4.96 15.80 4.40
CA TRP A 220 5.01 15.15 3.09
C TRP A 220 4.09 15.74 2.04
N THR A 221 3.12 16.58 2.43
CA THR A 221 2.14 17.15 1.49
C THR A 221 1.97 18.65 1.64
N LYS A 222 1.73 19.33 0.51
CA LYS A 222 1.31 20.74 0.45
C LYS A 222 -0.21 20.89 0.47
N LEU A 223 -0.94 19.80 0.21
CA LEU A 223 -2.39 19.79 0.13
C LEU A 223 -3.04 20.12 1.47
N PRO A 224 -4.25 20.68 1.49
CA PRO A 224 -5.07 20.79 2.71
C PRO A 224 -5.20 19.42 3.41
N ILE A 225 -5.04 19.42 4.73
CA ILE A 225 -5.15 18.20 5.53
C ILE A 225 -6.55 18.07 6.11
N ILE A 226 -7.10 16.86 5.96
CA ILE A 226 -8.40 16.44 6.49
C ILE A 226 -8.18 15.60 7.74
N VAL A 227 -8.94 15.86 8.81
CA VAL A 227 -8.92 15.01 10.01
C VAL A 227 -10.36 14.81 10.50
N LYS A 228 -10.79 13.54 10.52
CA LYS A 228 -12.09 13.11 11.08
C LYS A 228 -11.84 12.01 12.13
N PRO A 229 -11.48 12.34 13.38
CA PRO A 229 -11.23 11.37 14.43
C PRO A 229 -12.52 10.75 14.93
N ASN A 230 -12.39 9.58 15.59
CA ASN A 230 -13.47 9.03 16.40
C ASN A 230 -13.72 9.88 17.66
N ALA A 231 -14.86 9.71 18.28
CA ALA A 231 -15.22 10.35 19.56
C ALA A 231 -14.38 9.81 20.75
N GLY A 232 -13.12 9.52 20.53
CA GLY A 232 -12.20 8.80 21.41
C GLY A 232 -12.14 7.32 21.05
N LEU A 233 -11.82 6.47 22.03
CA LEU A 233 -11.81 5.03 21.87
C LEU A 233 -13.14 4.44 22.37
N PRO A 234 -13.70 3.44 21.69
CA PRO A 234 -14.90 2.78 22.15
C PRO A 234 -14.58 1.91 23.38
N ASP A 235 -15.39 2.02 24.41
CA ASP A 235 -15.37 1.06 25.53
C ASP A 235 -15.82 -0.32 25.01
N PRO A 236 -14.98 -1.34 25.13
CA PRO A 236 -15.27 -2.66 24.56
C PRO A 236 -16.55 -3.30 25.14
N ALA A 237 -16.91 -2.98 26.38
CA ALA A 237 -18.06 -3.57 27.06
C ALA A 237 -19.39 -2.89 26.72
N THR A 238 -19.35 -1.59 26.46
CA THR A 238 -20.58 -0.78 26.27
C THR A 238 -20.72 -0.24 24.84
N GLY A 239 -19.67 -0.31 24.04
CA GLY A 239 -19.60 0.32 22.72
C GLY A 239 -19.64 1.85 22.75
N LYS A 240 -19.62 2.46 23.93
CA LYS A 240 -19.67 3.93 24.07
C LYS A 240 -18.27 4.51 23.95
N TYR A 241 -18.20 5.64 23.28
CA TYR A 241 -16.97 6.41 23.12
C TYR A 241 -16.69 7.26 24.37
N ASP A 242 -15.43 7.44 24.73
CA ASP A 242 -15.00 8.02 26.02
C ASP A 242 -14.97 9.55 26.03
N LEU A 243 -14.89 10.22 24.88
CA LEU A 243 -14.84 11.67 24.81
C LEU A 243 -16.25 12.29 24.81
N THR A 244 -16.42 13.35 25.60
CA THR A 244 -17.60 14.22 25.50
C THR A 244 -17.45 15.18 24.32
N PRO A 245 -18.56 15.78 23.79
CA PRO A 245 -18.50 16.77 22.71
C PRO A 245 -17.50 17.91 22.96
N ILE A 246 -17.49 18.45 24.18
CA ILE A 246 -16.58 19.55 24.60
C ILE A 246 -15.13 19.07 24.58
N ASN A 247 -14.85 17.92 25.20
CA ASN A 247 -13.47 17.39 25.26
C ASN A 247 -12.94 17.04 23.87
N PHE A 248 -13.78 16.52 22.99
CA PHE A 248 -13.46 16.24 21.59
C PHE A 248 -13.06 17.53 20.86
N ALA A 249 -13.89 18.60 20.95
CA ALA A 249 -13.62 19.87 20.31
C ALA A 249 -12.33 20.52 20.84
N THR A 250 -12.11 20.51 22.16
CA THR A 250 -10.90 21.02 22.80
C THR A 250 -9.68 20.20 22.36
N SER A 251 -9.76 18.88 22.36
CA SER A 251 -8.65 18.03 21.90
C SER A 251 -8.28 18.29 20.44
N ILE A 252 -9.24 18.50 19.55
CA ILE A 252 -8.94 18.89 18.16
C ILE A 252 -8.24 20.24 18.10
N ALA A 253 -8.73 21.23 18.85
CA ALA A 253 -8.13 22.57 18.88
C ALA A 253 -6.69 22.56 19.39
N GLU A 254 -6.40 21.76 20.44
CA GLU A 254 -5.10 21.70 21.10
C GLU A 254 -4.08 20.79 20.39
N ASN A 255 -4.50 19.65 19.83
CA ASN A 255 -3.58 18.65 19.29
C ASN A 255 -3.56 18.61 17.76
N ILE A 256 -4.68 18.86 17.07
CA ILE A 256 -4.80 18.72 15.62
C ILE A 256 -4.58 20.06 14.90
N VAL A 257 -5.22 21.12 15.35
CA VAL A 257 -5.08 22.45 14.70
C VAL A 257 -3.64 22.93 14.61
N PRO A 258 -2.76 22.77 15.63
CA PRO A 258 -1.36 23.19 15.55
C PRO A 258 -0.56 22.47 14.44
N THR A 259 -0.96 21.28 14.01
CA THR A 259 -0.33 20.55 12.91
C THR A 259 -0.58 21.17 11.53
N GLY A 260 -1.53 22.11 11.44
CA GLY A 260 -1.93 22.77 10.21
C GLY A 260 -3.06 22.05 9.46
N ALA A 261 -3.82 21.20 10.12
CA ALA A 261 -5.07 20.64 9.57
C ALA A 261 -6.09 21.75 9.31
N LEU A 262 -6.78 21.69 8.17
CA LEU A 262 -7.69 22.73 7.71
C LEU A 262 -9.13 22.25 7.62
N ILE A 263 -9.34 20.99 7.30
CA ILE A 263 -10.65 20.37 7.06
C ILE A 263 -10.90 19.40 8.21
N LEU A 264 -11.93 19.67 9.01
CA LEU A 264 -12.14 19.02 10.30
C LEU A 264 -13.57 18.52 10.44
N GLY A 265 -13.75 17.35 11.01
CA GLY A 265 -15.05 16.74 11.26
C GLY A 265 -14.96 15.64 12.31
N GLY A 266 -15.92 14.74 12.32
CA GLY A 266 -15.91 13.59 13.20
C GLY A 266 -16.17 12.29 12.43
N CYS A 267 -15.73 11.17 13.00
CA CYS A 267 -16.01 9.83 12.50
C CYS A 267 -16.82 9.06 13.55
N CYS A 268 -16.60 7.79 13.75
CA CYS A 268 -17.39 6.92 14.62
C CYS A 268 -17.64 7.53 16.02
N GLY A 269 -18.87 7.37 16.51
CA GLY A 269 -19.31 7.90 17.81
C GLY A 269 -19.64 9.37 17.86
N THR A 270 -19.30 10.17 16.85
CA THR A 270 -19.65 11.61 16.85
C THR A 270 -21.09 11.85 16.44
N THR A 271 -21.73 12.84 17.07
CA THR A 271 -23.12 13.25 16.86
C THR A 271 -23.16 14.71 16.40
N PRO A 272 -24.31 15.27 16.00
CA PRO A 272 -24.45 16.70 15.70
C PRO A 272 -23.95 17.61 16.84
N GLU A 273 -24.04 17.17 18.10
CA GLU A 273 -23.53 17.95 19.25
C GLU A 273 -22.01 18.10 19.19
N TYR A 274 -21.26 17.03 18.78
CA TYR A 274 -19.81 17.11 18.61
C TYR A 274 -19.41 18.11 17.54
N ILE A 275 -20.13 18.12 16.42
CA ILE A 275 -19.88 19.08 15.33
C ILE A 275 -20.22 20.50 15.75
N LYS A 276 -21.27 20.68 16.53
CA LYS A 276 -21.67 22.00 17.09
C LYS A 276 -20.57 22.56 18.01
N GLU A 277 -20.10 21.75 18.95
CA GLU A 277 -19.03 22.16 19.87
C GLU A 277 -17.71 22.41 19.10
N LEU A 278 -17.37 21.55 18.13
CA LEU A 278 -16.22 21.74 17.25
C LEU A 278 -16.32 23.05 16.48
N THR A 279 -17.48 23.37 15.90
CA THR A 279 -17.72 24.63 15.17
C THR A 279 -17.55 25.83 16.10
N ALA A 280 -18.10 25.75 17.31
CA ALA A 280 -17.98 26.81 18.31
C ALA A 280 -16.51 27.01 18.74
N GLU A 281 -15.75 25.94 18.96
CA GLU A 281 -14.36 26.04 19.38
C GLU A 281 -13.48 26.60 18.26
N LEU A 282 -13.62 26.08 17.05
CA LEU A 282 -12.85 26.53 15.89
C LEU A 282 -13.14 27.97 15.47
N SER A 283 -14.32 28.52 15.81
CA SER A 283 -14.65 29.90 15.55
C SER A 283 -13.78 30.91 16.35
N LYS A 284 -13.17 30.46 17.46
CA LYS A 284 -12.32 31.27 18.36
C LYS A 284 -10.87 31.34 17.88
N ILE A 285 -10.43 30.46 16.99
CA ILE A 285 -9.04 30.29 16.57
C ILE A 285 -8.91 30.41 15.05
N LYS A 286 -7.70 30.54 14.54
CA LYS A 286 -7.42 30.63 13.10
C LYS A 286 -6.62 29.41 12.64
N PRO A 287 -6.81 28.98 11.38
CA PRO A 287 -5.98 27.94 10.80
C PRO A 287 -4.48 28.30 10.83
N VAL A 288 -3.66 27.29 11.08
CA VAL A 288 -2.20 27.43 11.06
C VAL A 288 -1.70 27.21 9.63
N LYS A 289 -0.91 28.16 9.12
CA LYS A 289 -0.30 28.04 7.80
C LYS A 289 0.93 27.13 7.88
N ARG A 290 0.99 26.16 6.98
CA ARG A 290 2.14 25.28 6.82
C ARG A 290 3.11 25.84 5.78
N SER A 291 4.41 25.63 6.01
CA SER A 291 5.46 25.87 5.02
C SER A 291 6.20 24.56 4.77
N ASN A 292 5.98 23.95 3.63
CA ASN A 292 6.61 22.66 3.32
C ASN A 292 7.78 22.86 2.35
N LYS A 293 8.93 22.23 2.68
CA LYS A 293 10.04 22.11 1.74
C LYS A 293 9.70 21.06 0.68
N ALA A 294 10.06 21.31 -0.56
CA ALA A 294 9.99 20.32 -1.61
C ALA A 294 10.98 19.18 -1.32
N ILE A 295 10.49 17.97 -1.11
CA ILE A 295 11.29 16.77 -0.87
C ILE A 295 11.32 15.96 -2.16
N SER A 296 12.52 15.67 -2.68
CA SER A 296 12.69 14.71 -3.77
C SER A 296 12.68 13.30 -3.18
N ALA A 297 11.69 12.50 -3.53
CA ALA A 297 11.55 11.15 -3.02
C ALA A 297 10.67 10.29 -3.94
N VAL A 298 10.88 8.99 -3.86
CA VAL A 298 10.08 7.94 -4.49
C VAL A 298 9.66 6.92 -3.46
N CYS A 299 8.58 6.18 -3.72
CA CYS A 299 8.10 5.21 -2.75
C CYS A 299 7.42 3.99 -3.38
N SER A 300 7.50 2.87 -2.67
CA SER A 300 6.52 1.79 -2.71
C SER A 300 5.35 2.13 -1.78
N ALA A 301 4.42 1.23 -1.55
CA ALA A 301 3.38 1.42 -0.55
C ALA A 301 3.95 1.51 0.88
N THR A 302 4.98 0.72 1.18
CA THR A 302 5.49 0.50 2.54
C THR A 302 6.79 1.23 2.86
N LYS A 303 7.48 1.78 1.85
CA LYS A 303 8.81 2.39 2.01
C LYS A 303 9.00 3.61 1.12
N THR A 304 9.51 4.66 1.73
CA THR A 304 9.91 5.90 1.06
C THR A 304 11.43 6.01 1.01
N VAL A 305 11.96 6.36 -0.16
CA VAL A 305 13.37 6.66 -0.39
C VAL A 305 13.51 8.14 -0.72
N VAL A 306 14.08 8.90 0.23
CA VAL A 306 14.40 10.32 0.04
C VAL A 306 15.72 10.44 -0.71
N ILE A 307 15.73 11.25 -1.77
CA ILE A 307 16.91 11.49 -2.62
C ILE A 307 17.64 12.74 -2.13
N ASP A 308 18.18 12.66 -0.92
CA ASP A 308 18.97 13.71 -0.26
C ASP A 308 20.48 13.42 -0.25
N GLN A 309 20.83 12.19 -0.62
CA GLN A 309 22.19 11.65 -0.74
C GLN A 309 22.21 10.62 -1.88
N PRO A 310 23.38 10.11 -2.31
CA PRO A 310 23.45 9.05 -3.31
C PRO A 310 22.62 7.82 -2.90
N ARG A 311 21.68 7.42 -3.79
CA ARG A 311 20.81 6.24 -3.63
C ARG A 311 21.02 5.27 -4.78
N ILE A 312 21.29 4.01 -4.47
CA ILE A 312 21.62 2.99 -5.46
C ILE A 312 20.38 2.49 -6.18
N ILE A 313 20.37 2.59 -7.51
CA ILE A 313 19.41 1.89 -8.38
C ILE A 313 20.07 0.61 -8.89
N GLY A 314 19.42 -0.53 -8.61
CA GLY A 314 19.92 -1.85 -9.05
C GLY A 314 19.58 -2.13 -10.51
N GLU A 315 20.55 -2.51 -11.34
CA GLU A 315 20.46 -2.68 -12.82
C GLU A 315 20.24 -4.12 -13.29
N ARG A 316 20.01 -5.08 -12.40
CA ARG A 316 20.07 -6.49 -12.78
C ARG A 316 18.82 -7.02 -13.46
N ILE A 317 17.67 -6.42 -13.24
CA ILE A 317 16.41 -6.77 -13.90
C ILE A 317 16.37 -6.08 -15.26
N ASN A 318 17.16 -6.56 -16.20
CA ASN A 318 17.31 -6.02 -17.55
C ASN A 318 17.90 -7.10 -18.47
N PRO A 319 17.27 -7.39 -19.65
CA PRO A 319 17.73 -8.46 -20.56
C PRO A 319 19.03 -8.14 -21.31
N THR A 320 19.49 -6.88 -21.33
CA THR A 320 20.65 -6.46 -22.11
C THR A 320 21.91 -7.19 -21.65
N GLY A 321 22.53 -7.97 -22.54
CA GLY A 321 23.74 -8.73 -22.28
C GLY A 321 23.58 -9.93 -21.33
N LYS A 322 22.37 -10.30 -20.90
CA LYS A 322 22.14 -11.35 -19.91
C LYS A 322 21.34 -12.52 -20.49
N LYS A 323 22.03 -13.60 -20.88
CA LYS A 323 21.42 -14.76 -21.55
C LYS A 323 20.36 -15.43 -20.67
N LEU A 324 20.67 -15.70 -19.39
CA LEU A 324 19.73 -16.37 -18.47
C LEU A 324 18.46 -15.52 -18.23
N PHE A 325 18.60 -14.19 -18.12
CA PHE A 325 17.45 -13.31 -17.95
C PHE A 325 16.53 -13.33 -19.19
N LYS A 326 17.11 -13.34 -20.40
CA LYS A 326 16.33 -13.50 -21.65
C LYS A 326 15.60 -14.84 -21.71
N GLU A 327 16.25 -15.92 -21.27
CA GLU A 327 15.60 -17.24 -21.17
C GLU A 327 14.46 -17.24 -20.17
N ALA A 328 14.64 -16.61 -18.99
CA ALA A 328 13.58 -16.45 -17.99
C ALA A 328 12.36 -15.69 -18.54
N LEU A 329 12.58 -14.61 -19.28
CA LEU A 329 11.52 -13.86 -19.92
C LEU A 329 10.74 -14.71 -20.95
N ARG A 330 11.45 -15.45 -21.84
CA ARG A 330 10.81 -16.33 -22.85
C ARG A 330 10.01 -17.45 -22.20
N ASN A 331 10.50 -18.00 -21.10
CA ASN A 331 9.86 -19.08 -20.36
C ASN A 331 8.81 -18.58 -19.35
N ASN A 332 8.57 -17.28 -19.30
CA ASN A 332 7.67 -16.66 -18.35
C ASN A 332 8.00 -17.00 -16.87
N ASP A 333 9.32 -17.07 -16.57
CA ASP A 333 9.85 -17.46 -15.28
C ASP A 333 9.94 -16.25 -14.34
N LEU A 334 8.83 -15.99 -13.64
CA LEU A 334 8.71 -14.87 -12.71
C LEU A 334 9.67 -15.03 -11.52
N ASP A 335 9.84 -16.24 -10.99
CA ASP A 335 10.68 -16.49 -9.80
C ASP A 335 12.13 -16.06 -10.04
N TYR A 336 12.65 -16.26 -11.25
CA TYR A 336 13.98 -15.75 -11.62
C TYR A 336 14.06 -14.22 -11.57
N ILE A 337 13.02 -13.53 -12.04
CA ILE A 337 12.94 -12.05 -11.99
C ILE A 337 12.90 -11.58 -10.54
N LEU A 338 12.08 -12.21 -9.71
CA LEU A 338 11.94 -11.89 -8.29
C LEU A 338 13.27 -12.12 -7.55
N THR A 339 13.95 -13.23 -7.82
CA THR A 339 15.27 -13.53 -7.25
C THR A 339 16.28 -12.44 -7.58
N GLN A 340 16.31 -11.95 -8.84
CA GLN A 340 17.19 -10.83 -9.20
C GLN A 340 16.85 -9.54 -8.42
N GLY A 341 15.59 -9.30 -8.13
CA GLY A 341 15.16 -8.17 -7.29
C GLY A 341 15.64 -8.30 -5.85
N ILE A 342 15.37 -9.46 -5.25
CA ILE A 342 15.70 -9.77 -3.85
C ILE A 342 17.22 -9.72 -3.62
N GLU A 343 18.00 -10.34 -4.50
CA GLU A 343 19.46 -10.33 -4.42
C GLU A 343 20.03 -8.91 -4.43
N GLN A 344 19.50 -8.03 -5.28
CA GLN A 344 19.94 -6.64 -5.36
C GLN A 344 19.58 -5.83 -4.12
N VAL A 345 18.39 -6.03 -3.58
CA VAL A 345 17.96 -5.36 -2.33
C VAL A 345 18.85 -5.81 -1.17
N ASN A 346 19.12 -7.11 -1.06
CA ASN A 346 20.03 -7.66 -0.04
C ASN A 346 21.47 -7.15 -0.18
N ALA A 347 21.91 -6.85 -1.41
CA ALA A 347 23.21 -6.26 -1.69
C ALA A 347 23.27 -4.74 -1.47
N GLY A 348 22.12 -4.09 -1.19
CA GLY A 348 22.02 -2.69 -0.84
C GLY A 348 21.43 -1.77 -1.91
N ALA A 349 20.72 -2.31 -2.91
CA ALA A 349 19.88 -1.47 -3.78
C ALA A 349 18.74 -0.85 -2.97
N GLU A 350 18.54 0.46 -3.15
CA GLU A 350 17.47 1.21 -2.51
C GLU A 350 16.29 1.43 -3.46
N ILE A 351 16.52 1.26 -4.77
CA ILE A 351 15.54 1.34 -5.87
C ILE A 351 15.93 0.23 -6.86
N LEU A 352 14.97 -0.37 -7.57
CA LEU A 352 15.23 -1.35 -8.62
C LEU A 352 14.80 -0.82 -9.99
N ASP A 353 15.71 -0.84 -10.96
CA ASP A 353 15.39 -0.64 -12.37
C ASP A 353 14.78 -1.93 -12.94
N VAL A 354 13.62 -1.82 -13.59
CA VAL A 354 12.86 -2.95 -14.11
C VAL A 354 12.65 -2.76 -15.61
N ASN A 355 13.41 -3.50 -16.40
CA ASN A 355 13.28 -3.59 -17.85
C ASN A 355 13.05 -5.05 -18.26
N VAL A 356 11.97 -5.31 -18.98
CA VAL A 356 11.61 -6.63 -19.52
C VAL A 356 11.51 -6.63 -21.04
N GLY A 357 12.03 -5.58 -21.70
CA GLY A 357 11.95 -5.39 -23.13
C GLY A 357 12.71 -6.47 -23.91
N LEU A 358 11.97 -7.37 -24.52
CA LEU A 358 12.47 -8.44 -25.38
C LEU A 358 11.51 -8.62 -26.56
N PRO A 359 12.00 -8.51 -27.82
CA PRO A 359 11.12 -8.52 -29.00
C PRO A 359 10.22 -9.76 -29.15
N GLU A 360 10.64 -10.89 -28.54
CA GLU A 360 9.91 -12.17 -28.69
C GLU A 360 8.79 -12.38 -27.68
N ILE A 361 8.50 -11.41 -26.79
CA ILE A 361 7.46 -11.54 -25.76
C ILE A 361 6.49 -10.36 -25.80
N ASP A 362 5.34 -10.53 -25.14
CA ASP A 362 4.40 -9.45 -24.81
C ASP A 362 4.97 -8.64 -23.64
N GLU A 363 5.68 -7.55 -23.95
CA GLU A 363 6.36 -6.71 -22.96
C GLU A 363 5.37 -6.11 -21.95
N GLU A 364 4.18 -5.70 -22.41
CA GLU A 364 3.16 -5.07 -21.55
C GLU A 364 2.71 -6.03 -20.45
N LYS A 365 2.30 -7.24 -20.83
CA LYS A 365 1.88 -8.25 -19.85
C LYS A 365 3.01 -8.67 -18.93
N MET A 366 4.22 -8.82 -19.47
CA MET A 366 5.38 -9.20 -18.66
C MET A 366 5.75 -8.09 -17.67
N MET A 367 5.72 -6.81 -18.07
CA MET A 367 6.01 -5.68 -17.19
C MET A 367 4.99 -5.59 -16.05
N VAL A 368 3.70 -5.66 -16.34
CA VAL A 368 2.65 -5.66 -15.31
C VAL A 368 2.84 -6.81 -14.33
N ARG A 369 3.17 -8.00 -14.84
CA ARG A 369 3.41 -9.18 -14.01
C ARG A 369 4.65 -9.04 -13.14
N ALA A 370 5.75 -8.53 -13.69
CA ALA A 370 6.99 -8.27 -12.96
C ALA A 370 6.78 -7.21 -11.85
N ILE A 371 6.09 -6.10 -12.15
CA ILE A 371 5.77 -5.06 -11.18
C ILE A 371 4.93 -5.60 -10.03
N LYS A 372 3.85 -6.33 -10.31
CA LYS A 372 3.00 -6.94 -9.26
C LYS A 372 3.79 -7.93 -8.41
N GLY A 373 4.59 -8.80 -9.05
CA GLY A 373 5.40 -9.78 -8.34
C GLY A 373 6.45 -9.13 -7.44
N LEU A 374 7.20 -8.16 -7.95
CA LEU A 374 8.23 -7.44 -7.18
C LEU A 374 7.63 -6.72 -5.97
N GLN A 375 6.49 -6.03 -6.13
CA GLN A 375 5.81 -5.37 -5.01
C GLN A 375 5.35 -6.34 -3.91
N GLY A 376 5.18 -7.62 -4.23
CA GLY A 376 4.85 -8.66 -3.25
C GLY A 376 6.04 -9.17 -2.45
N VAL A 377 7.29 -9.02 -2.94
CA VAL A 377 8.48 -9.64 -2.34
C VAL A 377 9.54 -8.63 -1.88
N VAL A 378 9.56 -7.40 -2.43
CA VAL A 378 10.47 -6.33 -2.01
C VAL A 378 9.70 -5.09 -1.60
N ASP A 379 10.28 -4.33 -0.66
CA ASP A 379 9.70 -3.07 -0.15
C ASP A 379 10.22 -1.82 -0.87
N VAL A 380 11.28 -1.94 -1.68
CA VAL A 380 11.92 -0.79 -2.33
C VAL A 380 11.10 -0.25 -3.52
N PRO A 381 11.15 1.07 -3.80
CA PRO A 381 10.53 1.64 -4.99
C PRO A 381 11.13 1.09 -6.29
N LEU A 382 10.35 1.16 -7.38
CA LEU A 382 10.76 0.69 -8.67
C LEU A 382 10.97 1.86 -9.65
N GLN A 383 11.94 1.70 -10.54
CA GLN A 383 12.12 2.47 -11.75
C GLN A 383 11.59 1.62 -12.91
N ILE A 384 10.57 2.10 -13.59
CA ILE A 384 9.90 1.40 -14.68
C ILE A 384 10.58 1.83 -15.99
N ASP A 385 11.30 0.89 -16.61
CA ASP A 385 12.13 1.14 -17.80
C ASP A 385 11.53 0.49 -19.04
N SER A 386 10.96 1.31 -19.91
CA SER A 386 10.49 0.92 -21.24
C SER A 386 10.50 2.12 -22.20
N THR A 387 10.74 1.82 -23.48
CA THR A 387 10.61 2.80 -24.58
C THR A 387 9.19 2.88 -25.16
N ILE A 388 8.27 2.00 -24.72
CA ILE A 388 6.91 1.89 -25.23
C ILE A 388 5.94 2.56 -24.25
N PRO A 389 5.29 3.68 -24.62
CA PRO A 389 4.40 4.42 -23.72
C PRO A 389 3.25 3.58 -23.17
N GLN A 390 2.69 2.64 -23.96
CA GLN A 390 1.64 1.74 -23.50
C GLN A 390 2.12 0.82 -22.37
N VAL A 391 3.34 0.29 -22.47
CA VAL A 391 3.97 -0.52 -21.41
C VAL A 391 4.14 0.30 -20.13
N LEU A 392 4.62 1.54 -20.26
CA LEU A 392 4.75 2.47 -19.13
C LEU A 392 3.39 2.74 -18.49
N GLU A 393 2.35 3.03 -19.27
CA GLU A 393 1.02 3.32 -18.73
C GLU A 393 0.44 2.12 -17.97
N SER A 394 0.49 0.92 -18.54
CA SER A 394 -0.02 -0.29 -17.92
C SER A 394 0.72 -0.64 -16.63
N ALA A 395 2.04 -0.42 -16.59
CA ALA A 395 2.84 -0.60 -15.39
C ALA A 395 2.54 0.46 -14.32
N LEU A 396 2.46 1.74 -14.71
CA LEU A 396 2.12 2.84 -13.82
C LEU A 396 0.73 2.67 -13.20
N ARG A 397 -0.21 2.12 -13.94
CA ARG A 397 -1.57 1.86 -13.48
C ARG A 397 -1.60 0.93 -12.27
N VAL A 398 -0.85 -0.16 -12.29
CA VAL A 398 -0.83 -1.19 -11.24
C VAL A 398 0.22 -0.96 -10.15
N TYR A 399 1.14 -0.03 -10.33
CA TYR A 399 2.16 0.26 -9.33
C TYR A 399 1.57 0.99 -8.12
N SER A 400 1.76 0.45 -6.92
CA SER A 400 1.31 1.06 -5.66
C SER A 400 2.42 1.90 -5.05
N GLY A 401 2.32 3.22 -5.19
CA GLY A 401 3.34 4.18 -4.75
C GLY A 401 3.67 5.23 -5.80
N LYS A 402 4.83 5.89 -5.64
CA LYS A 402 5.41 6.87 -6.57
C LYS A 402 6.67 6.30 -7.21
N PRO A 403 6.60 5.73 -8.44
CA PRO A 403 7.75 5.16 -9.14
C PRO A 403 8.58 6.22 -9.87
N ILE A 404 9.69 5.77 -10.47
CA ILE A 404 10.44 6.52 -11.48
C ILE A 404 10.05 5.97 -12.85
N VAL A 405 9.78 6.82 -13.81
CA VAL A 405 9.63 6.47 -15.24
C VAL A 405 10.98 6.64 -15.94
N ASN A 406 11.49 5.59 -16.53
CA ASN A 406 12.69 5.56 -17.35
C ASN A 406 12.27 5.20 -18.80
N SER A 407 12.17 6.13 -19.75
CA SER A 407 12.60 7.51 -19.69
C SER A 407 11.87 8.39 -20.73
N VAL A 408 12.13 9.68 -20.64
CA VAL A 408 11.82 10.65 -21.68
C VAL A 408 13.15 11.17 -22.27
N ASN A 409 13.14 11.63 -23.52
CA ASN A 409 14.31 12.26 -24.16
C ASN A 409 13.96 13.63 -24.76
N GLY A 410 14.90 14.29 -25.43
CA GLY A 410 14.72 15.60 -26.04
C GLY A 410 13.86 15.65 -27.31
N GLU A 411 13.39 14.51 -27.82
CA GLU A 411 12.50 14.45 -28.98
C GLU A 411 11.07 14.90 -28.61
N GLU A 412 10.43 15.70 -29.48
CA GLU A 412 9.07 16.18 -29.22
C GLU A 412 8.07 15.02 -28.97
N LYS A 413 8.15 13.97 -29.81
CA LYS A 413 7.28 12.80 -29.66
C LYS A 413 7.41 12.15 -28.28
N SER A 414 8.63 12.02 -27.75
CA SER A 414 8.89 11.46 -26.41
C SER A 414 8.30 12.37 -25.34
N LEU A 415 8.54 13.69 -25.42
CA LEU A 415 8.03 14.68 -24.46
C LEU A 415 6.50 14.72 -24.44
N GLU A 416 5.85 14.65 -25.61
CA GLU A 416 4.38 14.71 -25.74
C GLU A 416 3.67 13.44 -25.33
N THR A 417 4.33 12.28 -25.38
CA THR A 417 3.72 10.99 -25.02
C THR A 417 4.00 10.57 -23.59
N VAL A 418 5.22 10.76 -23.10
CA VAL A 418 5.63 10.23 -21.78
C VAL A 418 5.33 11.21 -20.64
N LEU A 419 5.61 12.52 -20.80
CA LEU A 419 5.38 13.49 -19.72
C LEU A 419 3.91 13.57 -19.25
N PRO A 420 2.89 13.49 -20.12
CA PRO A 420 1.51 13.41 -19.69
C PRO A 420 1.21 12.18 -18.82
N LEU A 421 1.82 11.02 -19.11
CA LEU A 421 1.70 9.82 -18.28
C LEU A 421 2.35 10.03 -16.90
N VAL A 422 3.55 10.60 -16.87
CA VAL A 422 4.24 10.96 -15.63
C VAL A 422 3.36 11.86 -14.77
N LYS A 423 2.73 12.88 -15.36
CA LYS A 423 1.82 13.79 -14.66
C LYS A 423 0.54 13.10 -14.21
N LYS A 424 -0.07 12.28 -15.07
CA LYS A 424 -1.32 11.55 -14.77
C LYS A 424 -1.17 10.65 -13.56
N TYR A 425 -0.06 9.93 -13.48
CA TYR A 425 0.19 8.95 -12.42
C TYR A 425 1.04 9.47 -11.25
N GLY A 426 1.47 10.73 -11.29
CA GLY A 426 2.25 11.36 -10.23
C GLY A 426 3.65 10.77 -10.03
N ALA A 427 4.24 10.18 -11.07
CA ALA A 427 5.56 9.58 -11.02
C ALA A 427 6.69 10.63 -11.07
N SER A 428 7.92 10.20 -10.72
CA SER A 428 9.13 10.91 -11.10
C SER A 428 9.60 10.44 -12.47
N VAL A 429 10.47 11.21 -13.16
CA VAL A 429 10.89 10.89 -14.52
C VAL A 429 12.39 11.07 -14.75
N VAL A 430 12.98 10.11 -15.47
CA VAL A 430 14.34 10.21 -16.01
C VAL A 430 14.28 10.92 -17.35
N GLY A 431 15.10 11.98 -17.53
CA GLY A 431 15.28 12.68 -18.79
C GLY A 431 16.65 12.40 -19.39
N LEU A 432 16.69 11.73 -20.54
CA LEU A 432 17.92 11.39 -21.25
C LEU A 432 18.37 12.59 -22.10
N THR A 433 19.64 12.96 -21.99
CA THR A 433 20.23 14.07 -22.76
C THR A 433 20.59 13.66 -24.20
N LEU A 434 19.59 13.15 -24.93
CA LEU A 434 19.68 12.83 -26.37
C LEU A 434 18.43 13.34 -27.09
N ASP A 435 18.55 13.55 -28.36
CA ASP A 435 17.43 13.90 -29.26
C ASP A 435 17.57 13.19 -30.62
N LYS A 436 16.85 13.67 -31.66
CA LYS A 436 16.87 13.10 -33.02
C LYS A 436 18.27 13.03 -33.65
N ASP A 437 19.18 13.88 -33.22
CA ASP A 437 20.58 13.94 -33.72
C ASP A 437 21.52 13.05 -32.87
N GLY A 438 20.98 12.34 -31.88
CA GLY A 438 21.69 11.43 -30.98
C GLY A 438 22.20 12.13 -29.73
N ILE A 439 23.26 11.59 -29.12
CA ILE A 439 23.85 12.11 -27.87
C ILE A 439 24.84 13.24 -28.26
N PRO A 440 24.65 14.48 -27.77
CA PRO A 440 25.61 15.57 -28.00
C PRO A 440 26.99 15.20 -27.42
N LYS A 441 28.04 15.52 -28.20
CA LYS A 441 29.42 15.28 -27.77
C LYS A 441 29.90 16.17 -26.63
N THR A 442 29.31 17.36 -26.48
CA THR A 442 29.73 18.36 -25.50
C THR A 442 28.78 18.43 -24.31
N ALA A 443 29.32 18.83 -23.18
CA ALA A 443 28.52 19.11 -21.95
C ALA A 443 27.46 20.19 -22.20
N GLU A 444 27.78 21.22 -23.01
CA GLU A 444 26.84 22.28 -23.37
C GLU A 444 25.62 21.74 -24.12
N GLY A 445 25.86 20.89 -25.14
CA GLY A 445 24.77 20.29 -25.91
C GLY A 445 23.87 19.41 -25.05
N ARG A 446 24.46 18.59 -24.17
CA ARG A 446 23.69 17.76 -23.21
C ARG A 446 22.90 18.62 -22.23
N PHE A 447 23.49 19.69 -21.73
CA PHE A 447 22.80 20.63 -20.84
C PHE A 447 21.62 21.34 -21.54
N ALA A 448 21.75 21.70 -22.80
CA ALA A 448 20.68 22.32 -23.57
C ALA A 448 19.46 21.39 -23.71
N ILE A 449 19.68 20.08 -23.96
CA ILE A 449 18.60 19.11 -24.00
C ILE A 449 18.00 18.88 -22.60
N ALA A 450 18.83 18.79 -21.55
CA ALA A 450 18.36 18.69 -20.17
C ALA A 450 17.42 19.86 -19.81
N LYS A 451 17.83 21.09 -20.15
CA LYS A 451 17.03 22.29 -19.92
C LYS A 451 15.68 22.23 -20.63
N LYS A 452 15.68 21.82 -21.92
CA LYS A 452 14.44 21.64 -22.71
C LYS A 452 13.48 20.65 -22.01
N ILE A 453 13.99 19.48 -21.55
CA ILE A 453 13.19 18.47 -20.86
C ILE A 453 12.59 19.05 -19.55
N VAL A 454 13.40 19.74 -18.74
CA VAL A 454 12.95 20.36 -17.48
C VAL A 454 11.87 21.41 -17.73
N GLU A 455 12.08 22.30 -18.73
CA GLU A 455 11.09 23.33 -19.06
C GLU A 455 9.76 22.73 -19.53
N ARG A 456 9.79 21.68 -20.35
CA ARG A 456 8.58 20.98 -20.82
C ARG A 456 7.86 20.25 -19.68
N ALA A 457 8.59 19.60 -18.80
CA ALA A 457 8.05 18.94 -17.62
C ALA A 457 7.38 19.95 -16.67
N ASN A 458 8.06 21.07 -16.40
CA ASN A 458 7.52 22.14 -15.55
C ASN A 458 6.26 22.79 -16.15
N ALA A 459 6.19 22.94 -17.46
CA ALA A 459 4.99 23.45 -18.15
C ALA A 459 3.75 22.56 -17.96
N LEU A 460 3.95 21.26 -17.74
CA LEU A 460 2.91 20.30 -17.37
C LEU A 460 2.65 20.21 -15.85
N GLY A 461 3.39 20.99 -15.03
CA GLY A 461 3.28 20.98 -13.59
C GLY A 461 3.98 19.78 -12.91
N ILE A 462 5.00 19.20 -13.54
CA ILE A 462 5.95 18.27 -12.92
C ILE A 462 7.05 19.11 -12.26
N GLU A 463 7.21 19.03 -10.95
CA GLU A 463 8.16 19.86 -10.21
C GLU A 463 9.61 19.34 -10.34
N ASN A 464 10.61 20.23 -10.20
CA ASN A 464 12.03 19.86 -10.28
C ASN A 464 12.44 18.72 -9.35
N LYS A 465 11.77 18.58 -8.20
CA LYS A 465 12.01 17.47 -7.25
C LYS A 465 11.76 16.09 -7.84
N ASP A 466 10.98 16.01 -8.91
CA ASP A 466 10.51 14.77 -9.57
C ASP A 466 11.18 14.56 -10.94
N ILE A 467 12.17 15.37 -11.30
CA ILE A 467 12.90 15.27 -12.56
C ILE A 467 14.34 14.85 -12.28
N TYR A 468 14.78 13.78 -12.93
CA TYR A 468 16.11 13.19 -12.78
C TYR A 468 16.79 13.14 -14.16
N ILE A 469 17.90 13.85 -14.35
CA ILE A 469 18.56 13.95 -15.65
C ILE A 469 19.71 12.95 -15.75
N ASP A 470 19.67 12.13 -16.80
CA ASP A 470 20.76 11.25 -17.22
C ASP A 470 21.58 11.94 -18.33
N CYS A 471 22.82 12.29 -18.01
CA CYS A 471 23.76 12.88 -18.95
C CYS A 471 24.38 11.87 -19.91
N LEU A 472 24.01 10.62 -19.83
CA LEU A 472 24.40 9.49 -20.68
C LEU A 472 25.91 9.19 -20.67
N THR A 473 26.22 7.98 -20.22
CA THR A 473 27.59 7.46 -20.19
C THR A 473 27.92 6.74 -21.50
N LEU A 474 28.84 7.29 -22.27
CA LEU A 474 29.43 6.61 -23.40
C LEU A 474 30.62 5.74 -22.95
N THR A 475 30.92 4.69 -23.70
CA THR A 475 32.03 3.80 -23.34
C THR A 475 33.39 4.48 -23.57
N ALA A 476 34.25 4.46 -22.56
CA ALA A 476 35.58 5.06 -22.63
C ALA A 476 36.50 4.42 -23.70
N SER A 477 36.24 3.17 -24.11
CA SER A 477 36.98 2.51 -25.19
C SER A 477 36.69 3.09 -26.57
N ALA A 478 35.51 3.74 -26.77
CA ALA A 478 35.14 4.35 -28.02
C ALA A 478 35.38 5.88 -28.04
N GLU A 479 35.20 6.55 -26.89
CA GLU A 479 35.23 8.00 -26.79
C GLU A 479 35.71 8.48 -25.41
N GLN A 480 37.04 8.58 -25.24
CA GLN A 480 37.65 8.98 -23.95
C GLN A 480 37.31 10.43 -23.55
N GLU A 481 37.27 11.37 -24.49
CA GLU A 481 36.93 12.76 -24.23
C GLU A 481 35.48 12.89 -23.71
N GLY A 482 34.59 12.04 -24.18
CA GLY A 482 33.19 11.98 -23.75
C GLY A 482 33.00 11.71 -22.25
N VAL A 483 33.99 11.08 -21.61
CA VAL A 483 33.97 10.87 -20.15
C VAL A 483 33.94 12.19 -19.38
N THR A 484 34.85 13.11 -19.75
CA THR A 484 34.94 14.45 -19.14
C THR A 484 33.69 15.26 -19.45
N GLU A 485 33.17 15.18 -20.66
CA GLU A 485 31.96 15.88 -21.06
C GLU A 485 30.72 15.38 -20.29
N THR A 486 30.62 14.08 -20.04
CA THR A 486 29.55 13.52 -19.19
C THR A 486 29.61 14.08 -17.77
N LEU A 487 30.80 14.11 -17.16
CA LEU A 487 31.00 14.62 -15.80
C LEU A 487 30.74 16.12 -15.71
N ASN A 488 31.13 16.89 -16.71
CA ASN A 488 30.89 18.34 -16.76
C ASN A 488 29.39 18.63 -16.98
N ALA A 489 28.72 17.90 -17.84
CA ALA A 489 27.27 18.03 -18.05
C ALA A 489 26.49 17.72 -16.74
N LEU A 490 26.87 16.65 -16.06
CA LEU A 490 26.26 16.24 -14.78
C LEU A 490 26.39 17.33 -13.72
N GLU A 491 27.59 17.90 -13.57
CA GLU A 491 27.84 19.00 -12.61
C GLU A 491 27.01 20.23 -12.93
N ARG A 492 26.90 20.61 -14.22
CA ARG A 492 26.10 21.75 -14.64
C ARG A 492 24.63 21.55 -14.43
N VAL A 493 24.09 20.39 -14.82
CA VAL A 493 22.68 20.02 -14.60
C VAL A 493 22.34 20.13 -13.13
N LYS A 494 23.19 19.58 -12.27
CA LYS A 494 23.00 19.62 -10.82
C LYS A 494 22.97 21.02 -10.24
N LYS A 495 23.90 21.87 -10.68
CA LYS A 495 24.07 23.24 -10.13
C LYS A 495 23.11 24.26 -10.72
N GLU A 496 22.85 24.18 -12.03
CA GLU A 496 22.16 25.24 -12.74
C GLU A 496 20.65 24.98 -12.92
N LEU A 497 20.20 23.69 -13.02
CA LEU A 497 18.77 23.38 -13.19
C LEU A 497 18.07 23.04 -11.86
N GLY A 498 18.83 22.72 -10.80
CA GLY A 498 18.26 22.40 -9.49
C GLY A 498 17.43 21.13 -9.48
N VAL A 499 17.68 20.21 -10.41
CA VAL A 499 17.09 18.87 -10.50
C VAL A 499 18.02 17.81 -9.94
N LYS A 500 17.56 16.57 -9.83
CA LYS A 500 18.40 15.43 -9.47
C LYS A 500 19.09 14.84 -10.70
N THR A 501 20.13 14.06 -10.47
CA THR A 501 20.91 13.41 -11.51
C THR A 501 20.89 11.91 -11.36
N VAL A 502 20.80 11.22 -12.48
CA VAL A 502 20.85 9.76 -12.57
C VAL A 502 21.87 9.38 -13.64
N LEU A 503 22.47 8.21 -13.56
CA LEU A 503 23.46 7.79 -14.57
C LEU A 503 23.59 6.27 -14.63
N GLY A 504 23.52 5.70 -15.83
CA GLY A 504 23.89 4.33 -16.13
C GLY A 504 25.42 4.17 -16.12
N VAL A 505 25.99 3.93 -14.95
CA VAL A 505 27.44 3.99 -14.70
C VAL A 505 28.18 2.85 -15.41
N SER A 506 27.58 1.67 -15.49
CA SER A 506 28.25 0.45 -16.01
C SER A 506 28.62 0.53 -17.48
N ASN A 507 28.02 1.45 -18.23
CA ASN A 507 28.29 1.64 -19.66
C ASN A 507 29.74 2.09 -19.94
N ILE A 508 30.36 2.83 -19.01
CA ILE A 508 31.70 3.40 -19.17
C ILE A 508 32.75 2.37 -19.55
N SER A 509 32.63 1.17 -19.07
CA SER A 509 33.67 0.13 -19.16
C SER A 509 33.41 -0.94 -20.23
N PHE A 510 32.38 -0.78 -21.07
CA PHE A 510 32.13 -1.77 -22.12
C PHE A 510 33.33 -1.90 -23.08
N GLY A 511 33.70 -3.14 -23.38
CA GLY A 511 34.86 -3.48 -24.23
C GLY A 511 36.23 -3.37 -23.57
N LEU A 512 36.31 -2.96 -22.28
CA LEU A 512 37.57 -2.87 -21.54
C LEU A 512 37.80 -4.08 -20.65
N PRO A 513 39.08 -4.47 -20.45
CA PRO A 513 39.44 -5.46 -19.43
C PRO A 513 39.31 -4.85 -18.04
N ASN A 514 39.17 -5.71 -17.00
CA ASN A 514 39.01 -5.29 -15.60
C ASN A 514 37.96 -4.18 -15.41
N ARG A 515 36.76 -4.43 -15.95
CA ARG A 515 35.62 -3.48 -16.00
C ARG A 515 35.31 -2.89 -14.65
N GLU A 516 35.41 -3.70 -13.60
CA GLU A 516 35.02 -3.31 -12.24
C GLU A 516 35.87 -2.15 -11.72
N LEU A 517 37.19 -2.17 -11.99
CA LEU A 517 38.10 -1.09 -11.62
C LEU A 517 37.74 0.23 -12.33
N VAL A 518 37.46 0.17 -13.64
CA VAL A 518 37.12 1.36 -14.43
C VAL A 518 35.76 1.92 -13.97
N THR A 519 34.77 1.05 -13.79
CA THR A 519 33.42 1.45 -13.40
C THR A 519 33.37 2.05 -11.99
N SER A 520 34.05 1.47 -10.99
CA SER A 520 34.07 1.98 -9.62
C SER A 520 34.80 3.32 -9.51
N THR A 521 35.88 3.49 -10.29
CA THR A 521 36.60 4.77 -10.36
C THR A 521 35.72 5.85 -10.98
N PHE A 522 35.07 5.57 -12.14
CA PHE A 522 34.18 6.52 -12.78
C PHE A 522 32.97 6.86 -11.88
N LEU A 523 32.39 5.87 -11.20
CA LEU A 523 31.33 6.08 -10.22
C LEU A 523 31.75 7.11 -9.16
N THR A 524 32.94 6.96 -8.58
CA THR A 524 33.45 7.90 -7.57
C THR A 524 33.62 9.32 -8.13
N MET A 525 34.12 9.44 -9.38
CA MET A 525 34.22 10.72 -10.08
C MET A 525 32.84 11.36 -10.30
N ALA A 526 31.86 10.57 -10.72
CA ALA A 526 30.48 11.04 -10.94
C ALA A 526 29.79 11.45 -9.63
N LEU A 527 29.97 10.69 -8.55
CA LEU A 527 29.46 11.06 -7.21
C LEU A 527 30.02 12.41 -6.77
N GLN A 528 31.35 12.64 -6.97
CA GLN A 528 31.99 13.92 -6.65
C GLN A 528 31.44 15.08 -7.49
N LYS A 529 30.95 14.83 -8.69
CA LYS A 529 30.29 15.80 -9.56
C LYS A 529 28.80 16.01 -9.26
N GLY A 530 28.26 15.27 -8.29
CA GLY A 530 26.88 15.44 -7.80
C GLY A 530 25.87 14.43 -8.30
N LEU A 531 26.32 13.21 -8.66
CA LEU A 531 25.43 12.10 -9.00
C LEU A 531 24.58 11.69 -7.77
N ASP A 532 23.24 11.76 -7.92
CA ASP A 532 22.28 11.36 -6.89
C ASP A 532 21.88 9.88 -6.99
N LEU A 533 21.68 9.39 -8.21
CA LEU A 533 21.06 8.07 -8.50
C LEU A 533 21.97 7.25 -9.43
N PRO A 534 23.03 6.60 -8.90
CA PRO A 534 23.83 5.66 -9.69
C PRO A 534 23.03 4.39 -10.01
N ILE A 535 22.87 4.07 -11.31
CA ILE A 535 22.36 2.79 -11.80
C ILE A 535 23.55 1.86 -11.94
N ILE A 536 23.66 0.86 -11.04
CA ILE A 536 24.81 -0.01 -10.90
C ILE A 536 24.39 -1.45 -10.55
N ASN A 537 25.33 -2.39 -10.67
CA ASN A 537 25.17 -3.73 -10.13
C ASN A 537 25.51 -3.75 -8.63
N PRO A 538 24.54 -3.79 -7.71
CA PRO A 538 24.83 -3.75 -6.27
C PRO A 538 25.49 -5.04 -5.75
N ASN A 539 25.41 -6.16 -6.50
CA ASN A 539 26.04 -7.43 -6.15
C ASN A 539 27.59 -7.37 -6.35
N ALA A 540 28.10 -6.33 -7.02
CA ALA A 540 29.54 -6.11 -7.15
C ALA A 540 30.03 -5.24 -5.97
N GLU A 541 30.83 -5.82 -5.07
CA GLU A 541 31.32 -5.15 -3.85
C GLU A 541 32.08 -3.85 -4.18
N ALA A 542 32.82 -3.79 -5.30
CA ALA A 542 33.51 -2.58 -5.71
C ALA A 542 32.56 -1.41 -6.00
N MET A 543 31.29 -1.69 -6.41
CA MET A 543 30.28 -0.65 -6.69
C MET A 543 29.68 -0.12 -5.39
N THR A 544 29.15 -1.00 -4.56
CA THR A 544 28.56 -0.62 -3.27
C THR A 544 29.61 -0.05 -2.33
N GLY A 545 30.82 -0.61 -2.34
CA GLY A 545 31.97 -0.12 -1.60
C GLY A 545 32.37 1.31 -1.98
N ALA A 546 32.40 1.63 -3.29
CA ALA A 546 32.67 2.99 -3.76
C ALA A 546 31.62 3.99 -3.24
N VAL A 547 30.32 3.65 -3.27
CA VAL A 547 29.27 4.53 -2.74
C VAL A 547 29.41 4.71 -1.24
N ARG A 548 29.64 3.64 -0.48
CA ARG A 548 29.84 3.71 1.00
C ARG A 548 31.05 4.54 1.36
N ALA A 549 32.20 4.30 0.69
CA ALA A 549 33.42 5.08 0.91
C ALA A 549 33.23 6.57 0.57
N TYR A 550 32.51 6.86 -0.54
CA TYR A 550 32.20 8.25 -0.87
C TYR A 550 31.33 8.91 0.21
N LYS A 551 30.24 8.25 0.67
CA LYS A 551 29.38 8.79 1.72
C LYS A 551 30.17 9.09 3.00
N LEU A 552 31.09 8.21 3.38
CA LEU A 552 32.00 8.40 4.51
C LEU A 552 32.89 9.64 4.32
N LEU A 553 33.62 9.70 3.20
CA LEU A 553 34.60 10.76 2.90
C LEU A 553 33.95 12.12 2.66
N ALA A 554 32.75 12.14 2.12
CA ALA A 554 31.93 13.35 1.92
C ALA A 554 31.19 13.80 3.19
N ASN A 555 31.41 13.14 4.34
CA ASN A 555 30.79 13.46 5.62
C ASN A 555 29.24 13.35 5.58
N ILE A 556 28.72 12.46 4.75
CA ILE A 556 27.29 12.09 4.67
C ILE A 556 27.00 11.03 5.74
N ASP A 557 27.81 9.95 5.78
CA ASP A 557 27.75 8.93 6.84
C ASP A 557 28.38 9.47 8.13
N LYS A 558 27.52 10.08 8.96
CA LYS A 558 27.92 10.68 10.24
C LYS A 558 28.41 9.62 11.21
N ASN A 559 29.58 9.87 11.82
CA ASN A 559 30.23 8.95 12.75
C ASN A 559 30.58 7.57 12.14
N SER A 560 30.61 7.45 10.81
CA SER A 560 30.98 6.23 10.08
C SER A 560 30.08 5.03 10.39
N VAL A 561 28.84 5.27 10.83
CA VAL A 561 27.92 4.22 11.32
C VAL A 561 27.58 3.21 10.23
N GLU A 562 27.21 3.68 9.04
CA GLU A 562 26.84 2.80 7.91
C GLU A 562 28.05 2.02 7.41
N PHE A 563 29.19 2.69 7.28
CA PHE A 563 30.43 2.07 6.82
C PHE A 563 30.93 0.98 7.80
N ILE A 564 30.99 1.30 9.09
CA ILE A 564 31.40 0.37 10.13
C ILE A 564 30.44 -0.84 10.17
N LYS A 565 29.13 -0.60 10.13
CA LYS A 565 28.12 -1.67 10.10
C LYS A 565 28.31 -2.61 8.90
N ALA A 566 28.61 -2.06 7.73
CA ALA A 566 28.79 -2.84 6.50
C ALA A 566 30.04 -3.72 6.55
N TYR A 567 31.12 -3.29 7.21
CA TYR A 567 32.42 -3.98 7.17
C TYR A 567 32.84 -4.66 8.47
N ASN A 568 32.25 -4.34 9.64
CA ASN A 568 32.55 -5.06 10.89
C ASN A 568 32.06 -6.51 10.92
N SER A 569 31.00 -6.82 10.17
CA SER A 569 30.50 -8.19 10.05
C SER A 569 31.34 -9.07 9.09
N THR A 570 32.28 -8.49 8.34
CA THR A 570 33.06 -9.17 7.30
C THR A 570 34.26 -9.95 7.87
N THR A 571 34.63 -9.79 9.13
CA THR A 571 35.69 -10.57 9.79
C THR A 571 35.30 -12.03 10.05
N ALA A 572 34.01 -12.40 9.88
CA ALA A 572 33.52 -13.76 10.11
C ALA A 572 33.13 -14.53 8.83
N LYS A 573 33.17 -13.91 7.64
CA LYS A 573 32.88 -14.61 6.36
C LYS A 573 34.00 -14.44 5.34
N LYS A 574 35.12 -15.17 5.53
CA LYS A 574 36.04 -15.44 4.44
C LYS A 574 35.50 -16.61 3.61
N GLN A 575 35.24 -16.28 2.34
CA GLN A 575 35.19 -17.20 1.20
C GLN A 575 34.35 -18.48 1.37
N GLU A 576 33.13 -18.42 0.93
CA GLU A 576 32.59 -19.51 0.13
C GLU A 576 32.51 -19.05 -1.34
N THR A 577 33.33 -19.62 -2.15
CA THR A 577 33.39 -19.52 -3.61
C THR A 577 32.05 -19.85 -4.21
N THR A 578 31.67 -19.09 -5.22
CA THR A 578 30.51 -19.24 -6.10
C THR A 578 30.38 -20.68 -6.65
N THR A 579 29.73 -21.51 -5.89
CA THR A 579 28.96 -22.64 -6.41
C THR A 579 27.50 -22.18 -6.37
N LYS A 580 26.70 -22.52 -7.41
CA LYS A 580 25.24 -22.31 -7.41
C LYS A 580 24.72 -22.70 -6.04
N THR A 581 24.30 -21.70 -5.25
CA THR A 581 23.69 -21.97 -3.96
C THR A 581 22.36 -22.63 -4.30
N GLU A 582 22.22 -23.91 -3.99
CA GLU A 582 20.94 -24.59 -4.05
C GLU A 582 19.97 -23.77 -3.19
N VAL A 583 18.87 -23.31 -3.79
CA VAL A 583 17.84 -22.54 -3.08
C VAL A 583 17.31 -23.44 -1.98
N SER A 584 17.46 -23.05 -0.72
CA SER A 584 16.84 -23.80 0.38
C SER A 584 15.33 -23.58 0.42
N LEU A 585 14.59 -24.55 0.96
CA LEU A 585 13.14 -24.42 1.10
C LEU A 585 12.75 -23.20 1.94
N SER A 586 13.46 -22.94 3.03
CA SER A 586 13.26 -21.75 3.86
C SER A 586 13.48 -20.45 3.09
N TYR A 587 14.54 -20.38 2.29
CA TYR A 587 14.81 -19.22 1.46
C TYR A 587 13.67 -18.98 0.44
N ALA A 588 13.18 -20.03 -0.21
CA ALA A 588 12.09 -19.92 -1.18
C ALA A 588 10.80 -19.40 -0.51
N ILE A 589 10.45 -19.87 0.69
CA ILE A 589 9.27 -19.44 1.45
C ILE A 589 9.40 -18.00 1.91
N GLU A 590 10.50 -17.63 2.56
CA GLU A 590 10.74 -16.29 3.09
C GLU A 590 10.75 -15.22 1.98
N ASN A 591 11.11 -15.60 0.77
CA ASN A 591 11.25 -14.71 -0.38
C ASN A 591 10.12 -14.83 -1.44
N GLY A 592 9.06 -15.57 -1.16
CA GLY A 592 7.88 -15.63 -2.04
C GLY A 592 8.09 -16.38 -3.36
N LEU A 593 9.13 -17.27 -3.47
CA LEU A 593 9.50 -17.98 -4.68
C LEU A 593 8.70 -19.28 -4.83
N LYS A 594 7.51 -19.18 -5.36
CA LYS A 594 6.52 -20.28 -5.38
C LYS A 594 6.98 -21.49 -6.17
N LYS A 595 7.54 -21.28 -7.36
CA LYS A 595 8.00 -22.36 -8.24
C LYS A 595 9.21 -23.06 -7.65
N GLU A 596 10.19 -22.32 -7.16
CA GLU A 596 11.39 -22.83 -6.51
C GLU A 596 11.05 -23.61 -5.22
N GLY A 597 10.12 -23.08 -4.40
CA GLY A 597 9.65 -23.80 -3.21
C GLY A 597 9.04 -25.16 -3.54
N ALA A 598 8.21 -25.24 -4.58
CA ALA A 598 7.62 -26.50 -5.05
C ALA A 598 8.70 -27.47 -5.56
N LEU A 599 9.66 -27.01 -6.37
CA LEU A 599 10.75 -27.82 -6.90
C LEU A 599 11.67 -28.37 -5.80
N VAL A 600 12.07 -27.52 -4.85
CA VAL A 600 12.89 -27.94 -3.70
C VAL A 600 12.14 -28.97 -2.85
N THR A 601 10.84 -28.78 -2.63
CA THR A 601 10.02 -29.74 -1.89
C THR A 601 9.98 -31.10 -2.60
N GLU A 602 9.83 -31.10 -3.92
CA GLU A 602 9.85 -32.32 -4.73
C GLU A 602 11.20 -33.06 -4.65
N GLN A 603 12.32 -32.32 -4.65
CA GLN A 603 13.66 -32.87 -4.47
C GLN A 603 13.83 -33.45 -3.05
N MET A 604 13.37 -32.73 -2.01
CA MET A 604 13.48 -33.17 -0.61
C MET A 604 12.68 -34.46 -0.34
N LEU A 605 11.55 -34.65 -1.03
CA LEU A 605 10.73 -35.90 -0.94
C LEU A 605 11.46 -37.16 -1.44
N ASN A 606 12.62 -37.04 -2.10
CA ASN A 606 13.45 -38.19 -2.44
C ASN A 606 14.30 -38.69 -1.27
N THR A 607 14.50 -37.87 -0.22
CA THR A 607 15.40 -38.18 0.89
C THR A 607 14.76 -38.06 2.26
N LEU A 608 13.69 -37.25 2.38
CA LEU A 608 12.96 -36.99 3.62
C LEU A 608 11.50 -37.43 3.49
N THR A 609 10.92 -37.81 4.62
CA THR A 609 9.47 -38.07 4.70
C THR A 609 8.67 -36.78 4.60
N PRO A 610 7.40 -36.84 4.12
CA PRO A 610 6.49 -35.71 4.15
C PRO A 610 6.42 -34.99 5.48
N MET A 611 6.34 -35.73 6.59
CA MET A 611 6.26 -35.16 7.95
C MET A 611 7.54 -34.48 8.40
N GLU A 612 8.72 -34.99 8.00
CA GLU A 612 9.98 -34.31 8.28
C GLU A 612 10.08 -32.97 7.56
N ILE A 613 9.67 -32.90 6.29
CA ILE A 613 9.65 -31.65 5.53
C ILE A 613 8.71 -30.65 6.18
N ILE A 614 7.50 -31.07 6.59
CA ILE A 614 6.53 -30.21 7.24
C ILE A 614 7.07 -29.69 8.56
N ASN A 615 7.52 -30.58 9.46
CA ASN A 615 7.85 -30.21 10.84
C ASN A 615 9.23 -29.53 10.98
N GLN A 616 10.21 -29.88 10.13
CA GLN A 616 11.58 -29.36 10.26
C GLN A 616 11.87 -28.18 9.34
N HIS A 617 11.07 -27.97 8.28
CA HIS A 617 11.33 -26.92 7.29
C HIS A 617 10.15 -25.98 7.07
N LEU A 618 8.92 -26.46 6.79
CA LEU A 618 7.79 -25.59 6.48
C LEU A 618 7.35 -24.80 7.71
N ILE A 619 7.02 -25.50 8.82
CA ILE A 619 6.50 -24.87 10.04
C ILE A 619 7.50 -23.87 10.64
N PRO A 620 8.78 -24.22 10.86
CA PRO A 620 9.73 -23.27 11.44
C PRO A 620 9.94 -22.02 10.58
N THR A 621 9.87 -22.17 9.25
CA THR A 621 10.01 -21.02 8.34
C THR A 621 8.77 -20.12 8.38
N LEU A 622 7.57 -20.69 8.43
CA LEU A 622 6.34 -19.92 8.58
C LEU A 622 6.27 -19.21 9.95
N ASP A 623 6.72 -19.88 11.02
CA ASP A 623 6.82 -19.28 12.37
C ASP A 623 7.76 -18.09 12.38
N LYS A 624 8.89 -18.19 11.69
CA LYS A 624 9.83 -17.09 11.51
C LYS A 624 9.20 -15.92 10.73
N SER A 625 8.51 -16.22 9.61
CA SER A 625 7.80 -15.19 8.84
C SER A 625 6.72 -14.50 9.68
N GLY A 626 5.99 -15.25 10.51
CA GLY A 626 5.02 -14.69 11.46
C GLY A 626 5.67 -13.75 12.48
N SER A 627 6.78 -14.17 13.10
CA SER A 627 7.54 -13.34 14.05
C SER A 627 8.15 -12.10 13.40
N ASP A 628 8.63 -12.20 12.17
CA ASP A 628 9.15 -11.06 11.41
C ASP A 628 8.03 -10.06 11.05
N PHE A 629 6.80 -10.54 10.83
CA PHE A 629 5.62 -9.69 10.66
C PHE A 629 5.24 -8.99 11.97
N GLU A 630 5.14 -9.69 13.10
CA GLU A 630 4.85 -9.10 14.42
C GLU A 630 5.87 -8.03 14.81
N SER A 631 7.14 -8.24 14.50
CA SER A 631 8.22 -7.27 14.76
C SER A 631 8.29 -6.12 13.75
N GLY A 632 7.41 -6.11 12.74
CA GLY A 632 7.37 -5.07 11.70
C GLY A 632 8.53 -5.12 10.71
N LYS A 633 9.26 -6.23 10.62
CA LYS A 633 10.33 -6.42 9.63
C LYS A 633 9.79 -6.73 8.24
N ILE A 634 8.67 -7.45 8.17
CA ILE A 634 7.93 -7.70 6.94
C ILE A 634 6.48 -7.20 7.11
N PHE A 635 5.79 -7.00 6.00
CA PHE A 635 4.40 -6.51 5.97
C PHE A 635 3.46 -7.58 5.44
N LEU A 636 2.16 -7.30 5.51
CA LEU A 636 1.11 -8.26 5.12
C LEU A 636 1.34 -8.89 3.73
N PRO A 637 1.75 -8.15 2.68
CA PRO A 637 2.03 -8.76 1.37
C PRO A 637 3.10 -9.85 1.42
N GLN A 638 4.22 -9.62 2.11
CA GLN A 638 5.30 -10.61 2.22
C GLN A 638 4.87 -11.82 3.04
N LEU A 639 4.12 -11.63 4.13
CA LEU A 639 3.57 -12.73 4.92
C LEU A 639 2.66 -13.64 4.08
N ILE A 640 1.76 -13.03 3.28
CA ILE A 640 0.86 -13.76 2.38
C ILE A 640 1.65 -14.50 1.28
N GLN A 641 2.71 -13.89 0.73
CA GLN A 641 3.56 -14.56 -0.25
C GLN A 641 4.27 -15.79 0.36
N SER A 642 4.84 -15.66 1.56
CA SER A 642 5.43 -16.79 2.29
C SER A 642 4.42 -17.92 2.48
N ALA A 643 3.20 -17.60 2.90
CA ALA A 643 2.10 -18.53 3.05
C ALA A 643 1.71 -19.21 1.73
N THR A 644 1.67 -18.45 0.62
CA THR A 644 1.36 -18.96 -0.73
C THR A 644 2.42 -19.96 -1.22
N VAL A 645 3.70 -19.72 -0.94
CA VAL A 645 4.78 -20.68 -1.26
C VAL A 645 4.61 -21.94 -0.45
N ALA A 646 4.38 -21.83 0.86
CA ALA A 646 4.17 -22.98 1.73
C ALA A 646 2.98 -23.83 1.25
N GLN A 647 1.89 -23.19 0.85
CA GLN A 647 0.74 -23.90 0.26
C GLN A 647 1.13 -24.69 -1.01
N ALA A 648 1.93 -24.10 -1.89
CA ALA A 648 2.43 -24.83 -3.07
C ALA A 648 3.28 -26.04 -2.68
N CYS A 649 4.10 -25.93 -1.64
CA CYS A 649 4.88 -27.04 -1.10
C CYS A 649 3.97 -28.14 -0.50
N PHE A 650 2.93 -27.75 0.25
CA PHE A 650 1.93 -28.70 0.77
C PHE A 650 1.20 -29.44 -0.35
N GLU A 651 0.87 -28.76 -1.45
CA GLU A 651 0.23 -29.42 -2.60
C GLU A 651 1.16 -30.46 -3.26
N VAL A 652 2.47 -30.22 -3.33
CA VAL A 652 3.47 -31.21 -3.80
C VAL A 652 3.49 -32.42 -2.86
N ILE A 653 3.55 -32.17 -1.54
CA ILE A 653 3.54 -33.22 -0.51
C ILE A 653 2.25 -34.05 -0.61
N LYS A 654 1.10 -33.40 -0.71
CA LYS A 654 -0.22 -34.03 -0.82
C LYS A 654 -0.32 -34.93 -2.06
N LYS A 655 0.18 -34.48 -3.22
CA LYS A 655 0.22 -35.31 -4.46
C LYS A 655 1.05 -36.57 -4.25
N LYS A 656 2.19 -36.46 -3.56
CA LYS A 656 3.06 -37.60 -3.22
C LYS A 656 2.33 -38.60 -2.32
N LEU A 657 1.70 -38.13 -1.23
CA LEU A 657 0.92 -38.97 -0.29
C LEU A 657 -0.24 -39.70 -0.99
N ILE A 658 -0.98 -39.01 -1.86
CA ILE A 658 -2.05 -39.62 -2.64
C ILE A 658 -1.50 -40.73 -3.56
N SER A 659 -0.36 -40.48 -4.21
CA SER A 659 0.27 -41.49 -5.10
C SER A 659 0.76 -42.74 -4.33
N GLU A 660 1.01 -42.62 -3.03
CA GLU A 660 1.46 -43.72 -2.14
C GLU A 660 0.30 -44.36 -1.35
N ASN A 661 -0.96 -44.08 -1.69
CA ASN A 661 -2.19 -44.56 -1.00
C ASN A 661 -2.20 -44.22 0.51
N SER A 662 -1.54 -43.17 0.93
CA SER A 662 -1.53 -42.68 2.31
C SER A 662 -2.68 -41.68 2.53
N ALA A 663 -3.30 -41.68 3.74
CA ALA A 663 -4.39 -40.75 4.06
C ALA A 663 -3.89 -39.29 4.02
N PRO A 664 -4.71 -38.32 3.62
CA PRO A 664 -4.34 -36.91 3.64
C PRO A 664 -4.00 -36.47 5.06
N VAL A 665 -2.88 -35.80 5.24
CA VAL A 665 -2.41 -35.29 6.52
C VAL A 665 -3.09 -33.94 6.78
N SER A 666 -4.23 -33.95 7.48
CA SER A 666 -4.80 -32.77 8.11
C SER A 666 -4.46 -32.80 9.59
N LYS A 667 -3.95 -31.71 10.14
CA LYS A 667 -3.70 -31.59 11.57
C LYS A 667 -4.97 -31.44 12.42
N GLY A 668 -6.09 -31.15 11.78
CA GLY A 668 -7.38 -30.96 12.41
C GLY A 668 -8.28 -30.05 11.57
N LYS A 669 -9.54 -29.98 11.96
CA LYS A 669 -10.54 -29.12 11.30
C LYS A 669 -10.81 -27.89 12.17
N ILE A 670 -10.95 -26.74 11.55
CA ILE A 670 -11.27 -25.46 12.22
C ILE A 670 -12.40 -24.79 11.45
N ILE A 671 -13.43 -24.32 12.14
CA ILE A 671 -14.44 -23.43 11.57
C ILE A 671 -14.02 -22.00 11.75
N LEU A 672 -14.20 -21.19 10.71
CA LEU A 672 -14.09 -19.74 10.79
C LEU A 672 -15.40 -19.10 10.32
N ALA A 673 -15.87 -18.12 11.09
CA ALA A 673 -17.06 -17.34 10.77
C ALA A 673 -16.89 -15.88 11.19
N THR A 674 -17.35 -14.94 10.36
CA THR A 674 -17.64 -13.58 10.81
C THR A 674 -19.07 -13.56 11.33
N VAL A 675 -19.24 -13.09 12.56
CA VAL A 675 -20.50 -13.19 13.32
C VAL A 675 -21.64 -12.43 12.65
N LYS A 676 -22.87 -12.79 12.97
CA LYS A 676 -24.08 -12.18 12.45
C LYS A 676 -24.07 -10.66 12.60
N GLY A 677 -24.44 -9.97 11.51
CA GLY A 677 -24.47 -8.53 11.41
C GLY A 677 -23.13 -7.90 11.05
N ASP A 678 -22.05 -8.68 10.96
CA ASP A 678 -20.75 -8.18 10.55
C ASP A 678 -20.39 -8.65 9.14
N VAL A 679 -20.14 -7.69 8.26
CA VAL A 679 -19.81 -7.94 6.85
C VAL A 679 -18.30 -7.84 6.55
N HIS A 680 -17.49 -7.57 7.57
CA HIS A 680 -16.04 -7.41 7.44
C HIS A 680 -15.32 -8.74 7.62
N ASP A 681 -14.81 -9.32 6.54
CA ASP A 681 -14.20 -10.65 6.54
C ASP A 681 -12.70 -10.67 6.20
N ILE A 682 -12.07 -9.52 5.98
CA ILE A 682 -10.65 -9.44 5.58
C ILE A 682 -9.75 -10.11 6.63
N GLY A 683 -9.90 -9.76 7.91
CA GLY A 683 -9.11 -10.34 9.00
C GLY A 683 -9.31 -11.86 9.09
N LYS A 684 -10.55 -12.33 9.02
CA LYS A 684 -10.90 -13.75 9.01
C LYS A 684 -10.27 -14.50 7.83
N ASN A 685 -10.28 -13.89 6.64
CA ASN A 685 -9.71 -14.51 5.44
C ASN A 685 -8.18 -14.65 5.53
N ILE A 686 -7.50 -13.73 6.20
CA ILE A 686 -6.06 -13.83 6.48
C ILE A 686 -5.80 -14.99 7.45
N VAL A 687 -6.58 -15.08 8.53
CA VAL A 687 -6.50 -16.21 9.49
C VAL A 687 -6.72 -17.53 8.77
N LYS A 688 -7.71 -17.61 7.88
CA LYS A 688 -7.98 -18.80 7.06
C LYS A 688 -6.75 -19.21 6.26
N VAL A 689 -6.19 -18.27 5.47
CA VAL A 689 -5.01 -18.54 4.64
C VAL A 689 -3.84 -19.06 5.48
N LEU A 690 -3.60 -18.45 6.64
CA LEU A 690 -2.52 -18.90 7.50
C LEU A 690 -2.80 -20.30 8.08
N LEU A 691 -3.97 -20.57 8.63
CA LEU A 691 -4.33 -21.87 9.19
C LEU A 691 -4.23 -23.00 8.15
N GLU A 692 -4.74 -22.75 6.93
CA GLU A 692 -4.62 -23.71 5.81
C GLU A 692 -3.14 -23.99 5.49
N ASN A 693 -2.28 -22.98 5.54
CA ASN A 693 -0.84 -23.09 5.28
C ASN A 693 -0.08 -23.85 6.39
N TYR A 694 -0.60 -23.85 7.61
CA TYR A 694 -0.05 -24.66 8.71
C TYR A 694 -0.57 -26.10 8.72
N GLY A 695 -1.37 -26.50 7.70
CA GLY A 695 -1.84 -27.86 7.50
C GLY A 695 -3.17 -28.18 8.17
N TYR A 696 -3.95 -27.18 8.61
CA TYR A 696 -5.30 -27.37 9.11
C TYR A 696 -6.33 -27.34 7.96
N THR A 697 -7.43 -28.07 8.13
CA THR A 697 -8.57 -27.95 7.21
C THR A 697 -9.52 -26.89 7.74
N VAL A 698 -9.64 -25.77 7.03
CA VAL A 698 -10.51 -24.66 7.41
C VAL A 698 -11.85 -24.76 6.71
N ILE A 699 -12.92 -24.77 7.50
CA ILE A 699 -14.30 -24.67 7.05
C ILE A 699 -14.73 -23.22 7.26
N ASP A 700 -14.72 -22.45 6.18
CA ASP A 700 -15.06 -21.04 6.19
C ASP A 700 -16.55 -20.87 5.90
N LEU A 701 -17.30 -20.43 6.90
CA LEU A 701 -18.75 -20.18 6.79
C LEU A 701 -19.07 -18.80 6.17
N GLY A 702 -18.04 -17.98 5.97
CA GLY A 702 -18.25 -16.65 5.37
C GLY A 702 -18.45 -15.54 6.39
N LYS A 703 -19.26 -14.54 6.02
CA LYS A 703 -19.60 -13.37 6.81
C LYS A 703 -21.10 -13.33 7.10
N ASP A 704 -21.48 -12.57 8.13
CA ASP A 704 -22.88 -12.41 8.56
C ASP A 704 -23.56 -13.76 8.83
N VAL A 705 -22.83 -14.64 9.57
CA VAL A 705 -23.23 -16.03 9.76
C VAL A 705 -24.19 -16.15 10.95
N GLU A 706 -25.33 -16.80 10.74
CA GLU A 706 -26.30 -17.08 11.80
C GLU A 706 -25.70 -18.00 12.89
N TYR A 707 -26.10 -17.79 14.14
CA TYR A 707 -25.55 -18.55 15.28
C TYR A 707 -25.77 -20.04 15.10
N GLU A 708 -26.95 -20.42 14.62
CA GLU A 708 -27.36 -21.82 14.37
C GLU A 708 -26.51 -22.47 13.30
N ASP A 709 -26.11 -21.74 12.26
CA ASP A 709 -25.27 -22.26 11.17
C ASP A 709 -23.86 -22.56 11.66
N VAL A 710 -23.31 -21.73 12.55
CA VAL A 710 -22.01 -22.01 13.20
C VAL A 710 -22.10 -23.28 14.02
N VAL A 711 -23.14 -23.43 14.83
CA VAL A 711 -23.36 -24.62 15.68
C VAL A 711 -23.57 -25.87 14.84
N ASN A 712 -24.44 -25.80 13.84
CA ASN A 712 -24.73 -26.95 12.96
C ASN A 712 -23.46 -27.41 12.22
N ALA A 713 -22.69 -26.47 11.64
CA ALA A 713 -21.42 -26.78 10.99
C ALA A 713 -20.41 -27.41 11.97
N THR A 714 -20.38 -26.96 13.22
CA THR A 714 -19.50 -27.50 14.27
C THR A 714 -19.83 -28.94 14.58
N ILE A 715 -21.12 -29.27 14.74
CA ILE A 715 -21.61 -30.62 15.01
C ILE A 715 -21.41 -31.55 13.81
N GLU A 716 -21.84 -31.11 12.61
CA GLU A 716 -21.76 -31.90 11.38
C GLU A 716 -20.33 -32.30 10.99
N ASN A 717 -19.36 -31.46 11.30
CA ASN A 717 -17.95 -31.67 10.93
C ASN A 717 -17.09 -32.21 12.08
N ASP A 718 -17.65 -32.39 13.27
CA ASP A 718 -16.92 -32.80 14.49
C ASP A 718 -15.69 -31.91 14.74
N VAL A 719 -15.91 -30.59 14.86
CA VAL A 719 -14.85 -29.59 14.94
C VAL A 719 -14.53 -29.26 16.39
N GLN A 720 -13.24 -29.28 16.73
CA GLN A 720 -12.75 -29.01 18.10
C GLN A 720 -12.39 -27.54 18.33
N LEU A 721 -12.21 -26.72 17.27
CA LEU A 721 -11.86 -25.31 17.36
C LEU A 721 -12.70 -24.47 16.40
N VAL A 722 -13.41 -23.50 16.97
CA VAL A 722 -14.21 -22.52 16.22
C VAL A 722 -13.58 -21.14 16.39
N GLY A 723 -13.32 -20.44 15.30
CA GLY A 723 -12.84 -19.06 15.28
C GLY A 723 -13.94 -18.10 14.85
N LEU A 724 -14.22 -17.09 15.68
CA LEU A 724 -15.22 -16.06 15.43
C LEU A 724 -14.54 -14.71 15.25
N SER A 725 -14.96 -13.95 14.23
CA SER A 725 -14.43 -12.61 13.94
C SER A 725 -15.53 -11.55 14.05
N ALA A 726 -15.21 -10.40 14.69
CA ALA A 726 -16.04 -9.20 14.69
C ALA A 726 -15.17 -7.94 14.53
N LEU A 727 -15.58 -7.04 13.64
CA LEU A 727 -14.88 -5.78 13.40
C LEU A 727 -15.66 -4.55 13.88
N MET A 728 -16.96 -4.73 14.18
CA MET A 728 -17.83 -3.67 14.69
C MET A 728 -18.22 -3.90 16.13
N THR A 729 -18.25 -2.85 16.95
CA THR A 729 -18.73 -2.92 18.34
C THR A 729 -20.18 -3.38 18.46
N THR A 730 -20.98 -3.07 17.43
CA THR A 730 -22.39 -3.44 17.35
C THR A 730 -22.65 -4.93 17.18
N THR A 731 -21.65 -5.69 16.69
CA THR A 731 -21.73 -7.13 16.44
C THR A 731 -21.15 -7.97 17.55
N LEU A 732 -20.59 -7.34 18.60
CA LEU A 732 -20.06 -8.05 19.78
C LEU A 732 -21.13 -8.85 20.50
N LYS A 733 -22.37 -8.36 20.51
CA LYS A 733 -23.49 -9.09 21.10
C LYS A 733 -23.82 -10.37 20.34
N SER A 734 -23.75 -10.33 19.01
CA SER A 734 -23.92 -11.54 18.17
C SER A 734 -22.82 -12.56 18.42
N MET A 735 -21.59 -12.13 18.71
CA MET A 735 -20.51 -13.03 19.12
C MET A 735 -20.79 -13.68 20.45
N GLU A 736 -21.26 -12.94 21.45
CA GLU A 736 -21.66 -13.47 22.77
C GLU A 736 -22.77 -14.51 22.63
N GLU A 737 -23.82 -14.25 21.83
CA GLU A 737 -24.93 -15.17 21.58
C GLU A 737 -24.44 -16.43 20.84
N THR A 738 -23.53 -16.31 19.86
CA THR A 738 -22.94 -17.46 19.19
C THR A 738 -22.14 -18.35 20.15
N ILE A 739 -21.32 -17.74 21.01
CA ILE A 739 -20.54 -18.48 22.03
C ILE A 739 -21.46 -19.19 23.03
N ALA A 740 -22.50 -18.53 23.53
CA ALA A 740 -23.45 -19.10 24.44
C ALA A 740 -24.13 -20.36 23.86
N LEU A 741 -24.53 -20.28 22.58
CA LEU A 741 -25.16 -21.42 21.90
C LEU A 741 -24.18 -22.56 21.62
N LEU A 742 -22.91 -22.27 21.28
CA LEU A 742 -21.84 -23.27 21.13
C LEU A 742 -21.57 -23.98 22.47
N ARG A 743 -21.57 -23.24 23.60
CA ARG A 743 -21.40 -23.85 24.93
C ARG A 743 -22.55 -24.77 25.35
N GLU A 744 -23.76 -24.45 24.90
CA GLU A 744 -24.94 -25.27 25.18
C GLU A 744 -24.94 -26.58 24.38
N LYS A 745 -24.48 -26.55 23.10
CA LYS A 745 -24.69 -27.63 22.13
C LYS A 745 -23.44 -28.36 21.67
N CYS A 746 -22.25 -27.83 21.92
CA CYS A 746 -20.99 -28.35 21.39
C CYS A 746 -19.91 -28.45 22.46
N ASP A 747 -19.08 -29.50 22.40
CA ASP A 747 -17.84 -29.60 23.17
C ASP A 747 -16.66 -29.16 22.30
N CYS A 748 -16.58 -27.86 22.03
CA CYS A 748 -15.52 -27.26 21.23
C CYS A 748 -14.86 -26.10 21.94
N LYS A 749 -13.63 -25.78 21.56
CA LYS A 749 -12.94 -24.56 21.98
C LYS A 749 -13.30 -23.41 21.05
N VAL A 750 -13.44 -22.21 21.60
CA VAL A 750 -13.76 -21.00 20.85
C VAL A 750 -12.63 -19.99 20.99
N MET A 751 -12.08 -19.57 19.85
CA MET A 751 -11.19 -18.41 19.75
C MET A 751 -11.94 -17.24 19.12
N VAL A 752 -11.66 -16.04 19.59
CA VAL A 752 -12.26 -14.81 19.06
C VAL A 752 -11.17 -13.82 18.64
N GLY A 753 -11.41 -13.06 17.57
CA GLY A 753 -10.51 -12.03 17.07
C GLY A 753 -11.26 -10.92 16.33
N GLY A 754 -10.59 -9.80 16.16
CA GLY A 754 -11.11 -8.62 15.46
C GLY A 754 -10.75 -7.33 16.16
N ALA A 755 -10.75 -6.22 15.42
CA ALA A 755 -10.19 -4.94 15.86
C ALA A 755 -10.92 -4.28 17.06
N VAL A 756 -12.14 -4.72 17.36
CA VAL A 756 -12.95 -4.18 18.47
C VAL A 756 -12.91 -5.04 19.74
N LEU A 757 -12.16 -6.15 19.71
CA LEU A 757 -12.07 -7.09 20.82
C LEU A 757 -10.84 -6.80 21.69
N THR A 758 -11.00 -7.06 22.99
CA THR A 758 -9.89 -7.06 23.97
C THR A 758 -9.85 -8.38 24.70
N PRO A 759 -8.70 -8.76 25.30
CA PRO A 759 -8.61 -9.97 26.09
C PRO A 759 -9.66 -10.05 27.20
N GLU A 760 -9.92 -8.94 27.89
CA GLU A 760 -10.89 -8.84 28.99
C GLU A 760 -12.33 -9.07 28.49
N TYR A 761 -12.65 -8.55 27.30
CA TYR A 761 -13.98 -8.78 26.73
C TYR A 761 -14.15 -10.20 26.24
N ALA A 762 -13.11 -10.81 25.63
CA ALA A 762 -13.14 -12.21 25.23
C ALA A 762 -13.38 -13.15 26.41
N GLU A 763 -12.72 -12.92 27.54
CA GLU A 763 -12.96 -13.64 28.80
C GLU A 763 -14.39 -13.45 29.31
N LYS A 764 -14.89 -12.22 29.28
CA LYS A 764 -16.25 -11.89 29.75
C LYS A 764 -17.34 -12.61 28.96
N ILE A 765 -17.18 -12.77 27.62
CA ILE A 765 -18.16 -13.47 26.78
C ILE A 765 -17.96 -14.98 26.74
N GLY A 766 -17.01 -15.51 27.50
CA GLY A 766 -16.77 -16.95 27.64
C GLY A 766 -16.00 -17.60 26.49
N ALA A 767 -15.22 -16.85 25.75
CA ALA A 767 -14.28 -17.41 24.78
C ALA A 767 -13.11 -18.10 25.49
N ASP A 768 -12.59 -19.22 24.93
CA ASP A 768 -11.41 -19.90 25.48
C ASP A 768 -10.12 -19.15 25.17
N PHE A 769 -10.09 -18.48 24.02
CA PHE A 769 -8.91 -17.79 23.55
C PHE A 769 -9.26 -16.47 22.86
N TYR A 770 -8.43 -15.47 23.09
CA TYR A 770 -8.38 -14.24 22.32
C TYR A 770 -7.20 -14.30 21.35
N SER A 771 -7.43 -13.92 20.12
CA SER A 771 -6.40 -13.81 19.10
C SER A 771 -6.27 -12.34 18.68
N ARG A 772 -5.15 -11.73 19.04
CA ARG A 772 -4.84 -10.34 18.70
C ARG A 772 -4.57 -10.17 17.21
N ASP A 773 -3.99 -11.18 16.59
CA ASP A 773 -3.61 -11.19 15.19
C ASP A 773 -3.70 -12.60 14.58
N ALA A 774 -3.49 -12.67 13.27
CA ALA A 774 -3.65 -13.91 12.54
C ALA A 774 -2.59 -14.98 12.91
N LYS A 775 -1.41 -14.57 13.41
CA LYS A 775 -0.37 -15.49 13.86
C LYS A 775 -0.76 -16.14 15.20
N GLU A 776 -1.32 -15.36 16.11
CA GLU A 776 -1.78 -15.89 17.40
C GLU A 776 -2.92 -16.90 17.23
N SER A 777 -3.78 -16.73 16.19
CA SER A 777 -4.79 -17.74 15.81
C SER A 777 -4.14 -19.09 15.47
N VAL A 778 -3.00 -19.08 14.79
CA VAL A 778 -2.23 -20.31 14.48
C VAL A 778 -1.67 -20.95 15.75
N ASP A 779 -1.14 -20.14 16.67
CA ASP A 779 -0.56 -20.64 17.92
C ASP A 779 -1.64 -21.22 18.83
N ILE A 780 -2.85 -20.67 18.81
CA ILE A 780 -4.03 -21.24 19.46
C ILE A 780 -4.39 -22.58 18.82
N ALA A 781 -4.45 -22.65 17.49
CA ALA A 781 -4.74 -23.89 16.77
C ALA A 781 -3.73 -25.00 17.12
N LYS A 782 -2.42 -24.68 17.20
CA LYS A 782 -1.37 -25.62 17.63
C LYS A 782 -1.57 -26.13 19.07
N ARG A 783 -2.05 -25.27 19.98
CA ARG A 783 -2.32 -25.67 21.38
C ARG A 783 -3.53 -26.59 21.50
N VAL A 784 -4.53 -26.44 20.62
CA VAL A 784 -5.79 -27.18 20.69
C VAL A 784 -5.74 -28.47 19.88
N LEU A 785 -5.14 -28.43 18.70
CA LEU A 785 -5.19 -29.52 17.71
C LEU A 785 -3.83 -30.23 17.51
N GLY A 786 -2.71 -29.63 17.89
CA GLY A 786 -1.36 -30.20 17.76
C GLY A 786 -0.60 -29.70 16.52
#